data_5b73abe0364aeb8abc47cb8f11aa067d
#
_entry.id   5b73abe0364aeb8abc47cb8f11aa067d
#
_cell.length_a   1.000
_cell.length_b   1.000
_cell.length_c   1.000
_cell.angle_alpha   90.00
_cell.angle_beta   90.00
_cell.angle_gamma   90.00
#
_symmetry.space_group_name_H-M   'P 1'
#
loop_
_entity.id
_entity.type
_entity.pdbx_description
1 polymer ?
#
loop_
_entity_poly.entity_id
_entity_poly.type
_entity_poly.pdbx_seq_one_letter_code
_entity_poly.pdbx_strand_id
1 'polypeptide(L)'
;MRTETDEIRDNLKYLTLLSRDYPSQAAAASEIISTQALLKLPKGTEHFMSDLHGENEAFVHILNSASGVIREKVDQVLGDAVPENVRAELATLIYYPNEKLPQLKARCASEEALDQWYTETLLRLIDICRLVSSKHTREHVRSCLPASCGYILDELLHAHFEDHDKDLYYGQIVGSIIENGRADRFIVRLCELIKHLAVDKLHIVGDLFDRGPRPDIILDLLMRHHNVDIQWGNHDVVWMGAAAGSPICICTVLKTTLAYHNHGMLEDCYGINLRHLQRMAEQFYGEDDLSIWMPHTDAARGPYTKGMLHRCAVMHKAISILMFKLECQVIDRNPDFQMQGRDYLRRIDWSKHTVRIGEKEYPLRDTSFPTVDPAAPAALNPDEQLVLTKLVQSFRQSEKMQQHVEFLYAKGSVYHIENGNLLYHGAVPMTGRGTFATERFEGRLYSGRALMDYCDARARRGYYAPEGSAARQSGQDFLWYLWCGKLSPLFGRSAMTTFERLYVADSSTHTEVKDPYYTWYNDEAVCRRILAEFGLPGSNHIVNGHVPVREKNGESPIKGGGRLVVIDGGFCRAYHEKTGIAGYTLVYSSRTMSLRTHQPFESAEKAVKENLDIISQKNILETENHRILVEDTDEGEVLRERVHDLKQLVTAYQLGWITEARCEDHIW
;
A
#
# COMPACT_ATOMS: atom_id res chain seq x y z
N MET A 1 -28.47 20.65 32.88
CA MET A 1 -27.66 21.14 31.75
C MET A 1 -26.33 21.56 32.36
N ARG A 2 -25.20 20.94 31.93
CA ARG A 2 -23.86 21.45 32.26
C ARG A 2 -23.71 22.80 31.56
N THR A 3 -23.13 23.77 32.22
CA THR A 3 -22.81 25.06 31.61
C THR A 3 -21.49 24.95 30.83
N GLU A 4 -21.29 25.76 29.83
CA GLU A 4 -20.01 25.87 29.08
C GLU A 4 -18.81 26.08 30.05
N THR A 5 -19.04 26.81 31.10
CA THR A 5 -18.06 27.07 32.18
C THR A 5 -17.72 25.84 32.97
N ASP A 6 -18.66 24.90 33.17
CA ASP A 6 -18.38 23.63 33.84
C ASP A 6 -17.50 22.72 32.98
N GLU A 7 -17.72 22.70 31.66
CA GLU A 7 -16.94 21.94 30.71
C GLU A 7 -15.50 22.45 30.62
N ILE A 8 -15.29 23.76 30.56
CA ILE A 8 -13.95 24.38 30.59
C ILE A 8 -13.22 24.01 31.89
N ARG A 9 -13.91 23.97 33.04
CA ARG A 9 -13.31 23.63 34.30
C ARG A 9 -12.88 22.16 34.36
N ASP A 10 -13.66 21.25 33.82
CA ASP A 10 -13.34 19.83 33.71
C ASP A 10 -12.11 19.59 32.81
N ASN A 11 -11.96 20.40 31.75
CA ASN A 11 -10.87 20.36 30.77
C ASN A 11 -9.63 21.18 31.17
N LEU A 12 -9.61 21.85 32.31
CA LEU A 12 -8.57 22.84 32.65
C LEU A 12 -7.15 22.27 32.59
N LYS A 13 -6.96 21.00 32.96
CA LYS A 13 -5.66 20.34 32.88
C LYS A 13 -5.16 20.22 31.42
N TYR A 14 -6.04 19.85 30.51
CA TYR A 14 -5.75 19.75 29.07
C TYR A 14 -5.49 21.15 28.48
N LEU A 15 -6.34 22.12 28.78
CA LEU A 15 -6.18 23.52 28.35
C LEU A 15 -4.87 24.14 28.86
N THR A 16 -4.42 23.76 30.06
CA THR A 16 -3.11 24.18 30.60
C THR A 16 -1.94 23.55 29.81
N LEU A 17 -2.10 22.34 29.24
CA LEU A 17 -1.10 21.78 28.32
C LEU A 17 -1.15 22.49 26.97
N LEU A 18 -2.33 22.73 26.44
CA LEU A 18 -2.56 23.42 25.17
C LEU A 18 -2.03 24.86 25.19
N SER A 19 -2.08 25.54 26.37
CA SER A 19 -1.55 26.88 26.55
C SER A 19 -0.02 27.00 26.34
N ARG A 20 0.70 25.88 26.34
CA ARG A 20 2.14 25.89 26.04
C ARG A 20 2.42 26.15 24.56
N ASP A 21 1.55 25.65 23.69
CA ASP A 21 1.62 25.84 22.24
C ASP A 21 1.00 27.15 21.82
N TYR A 22 -0.03 27.59 22.56
CA TYR A 22 -0.75 28.86 22.32
C TYR A 22 -0.73 29.73 23.57
N PRO A 23 0.40 30.42 23.84
CA PRO A 23 0.68 31.03 25.13
C PRO A 23 -0.12 32.31 25.43
N SER A 24 -0.91 32.82 24.49
CA SER A 24 -1.73 34.02 24.64
C SER A 24 -3.08 33.92 23.91
N GLN A 25 -4.04 34.75 24.29
CA GLN A 25 -5.31 34.89 23.56
C GLN A 25 -5.09 35.22 22.08
N ALA A 26 -4.14 36.09 21.77
CA ALA A 26 -3.79 36.47 20.41
C ALA A 26 -3.30 35.27 19.59
N ALA A 27 -2.40 34.44 20.16
CA ALA A 27 -1.91 33.23 19.50
C ALA A 27 -3.03 32.22 19.25
N ALA A 28 -3.87 31.94 20.26
CA ALA A 28 -5.01 31.06 20.13
C ALA A 28 -6.05 31.58 19.11
N ALA A 29 -6.34 32.88 19.11
CA ALA A 29 -7.26 33.50 18.16
C ALA A 29 -6.74 33.45 16.72
N SER A 30 -5.44 33.66 16.50
CA SER A 30 -4.81 33.54 15.20
C SER A 30 -4.96 32.11 14.65
N GLU A 31 -4.71 31.09 15.48
CA GLU A 31 -4.89 29.70 15.09
C GLU A 31 -6.35 29.34 14.80
N ILE A 32 -7.30 29.86 15.59
CA ILE A 32 -8.73 29.67 15.34
C ILE A 32 -9.09 30.22 13.96
N ILE A 33 -8.64 31.44 13.63
CA ILE A 33 -8.92 32.08 12.33
C ILE A 33 -8.33 31.26 11.19
N SER A 34 -7.08 30.85 11.31
CA SER A 34 -6.38 30.04 10.32
C SER A 34 -7.08 28.70 10.09
N THR A 35 -7.40 27.98 11.18
CA THR A 35 -8.06 26.67 11.11
C THR A 35 -9.49 26.79 10.56
N GLN A 36 -10.25 27.83 10.93
CA GLN A 36 -11.59 28.06 10.37
C GLN A 36 -11.53 28.40 8.88
N ALA A 37 -10.50 29.10 8.41
CA ALA A 37 -10.29 29.34 6.98
C ALA A 37 -9.92 28.05 6.23
N LEU A 38 -9.05 27.21 6.81
CA LEU A 38 -8.66 25.91 6.26
C LEU A 38 -9.88 24.99 6.04
N LEU A 39 -10.83 24.96 6.97
CA LEU A 39 -12.08 24.20 6.85
C LEU A 39 -12.88 24.53 5.56
N LYS A 40 -12.69 25.72 4.98
CA LYS A 40 -13.38 26.17 3.75
C LYS A 40 -12.60 25.89 2.46
N LEU A 41 -11.42 25.29 2.56
CA LEU A 41 -10.71 24.82 1.38
C LEU A 41 -11.36 23.55 0.82
N PRO A 42 -11.16 23.26 -0.48
CA PRO A 42 -11.58 22.01 -1.05
C PRO A 42 -10.89 20.83 -0.39
N LYS A 43 -11.62 19.70 -0.22
CA LYS A 43 -11.05 18.41 0.16
C LYS A 43 -9.86 18.05 -0.72
N GLY A 44 -8.81 17.51 -0.13
CA GLY A 44 -7.66 16.95 -0.81
C GLY A 44 -8.03 15.79 -1.76
N THR A 45 -7.12 15.42 -2.63
CA THR A 45 -7.31 14.30 -3.57
C THR A 45 -6.72 13.03 -2.98
N GLU A 46 -7.55 12.00 -2.86
CA GLU A 46 -7.18 10.68 -2.38
C GLU A 46 -7.02 9.70 -3.54
N HIS A 47 -5.97 8.90 -3.51
CA HIS A 47 -5.73 7.82 -4.45
C HIS A 47 -5.75 6.48 -3.73
N PHE A 48 -6.44 5.48 -4.31
CA PHE A 48 -6.56 4.14 -3.77
C PHE A 48 -5.99 3.15 -4.78
N MET A 49 -5.07 2.31 -4.32
CA MET A 49 -4.42 1.26 -5.13
C MET A 49 -4.37 -0.03 -4.32
N SER A 50 -4.32 -1.18 -4.98
CA SER A 50 -4.18 -2.48 -4.32
C SER A 50 -3.33 -3.44 -5.14
N ASP A 51 -2.92 -4.56 -4.50
CA ASP A 51 -2.33 -5.73 -5.15
C ASP A 51 -1.10 -5.39 -6.00
N LEU A 52 -0.21 -4.52 -5.47
CA LEU A 52 0.99 -4.04 -6.16
C LEU A 52 2.02 -5.13 -6.40
N HIS A 53 2.07 -6.13 -5.52
CA HIS A 53 2.86 -7.35 -5.69
C HIS A 53 4.29 -7.12 -6.19
N GLY A 54 4.99 -6.11 -5.65
CA GLY A 54 6.38 -5.83 -6.00
C GLY A 54 6.64 -5.33 -7.42
N GLU A 55 5.61 -4.97 -8.18
CA GLU A 55 5.74 -4.40 -9.54
C GLU A 55 6.11 -2.91 -9.47
N ASN A 56 7.36 -2.64 -9.11
CA ASN A 56 7.85 -1.32 -8.78
C ASN A 56 7.82 -0.33 -9.96
N GLU A 57 8.16 -0.74 -11.19
CA GLU A 57 8.25 0.20 -12.32
C GLU A 57 6.89 0.82 -12.68
N ALA A 58 5.86 -0.02 -12.77
CA ALA A 58 4.50 0.45 -13.03
C ALA A 58 3.99 1.32 -11.87
N PHE A 59 4.24 0.91 -10.62
CA PHE A 59 3.85 1.68 -9.45
C PHE A 59 4.52 3.05 -9.42
N VAL A 60 5.84 3.13 -9.66
CA VAL A 60 6.59 4.39 -9.70
C VAL A 60 6.02 5.32 -10.77
N HIS A 61 5.70 4.80 -11.95
CA HIS A 61 5.12 5.61 -13.03
C HIS A 61 3.74 6.15 -12.66
N ILE A 62 2.85 5.29 -12.11
CA ILE A 62 1.51 5.69 -11.69
C ILE A 62 1.57 6.72 -10.57
N LEU A 63 2.48 6.56 -9.61
CA LEU A 63 2.69 7.52 -8.53
C LEU A 63 3.21 8.86 -9.08
N ASN A 64 4.22 8.84 -9.94
CA ASN A 64 4.82 10.02 -10.54
C ASN A 64 3.88 10.79 -11.46
N SER A 65 2.98 10.09 -12.16
CA SER A 65 1.95 10.70 -13.01
C SER A 65 0.68 11.09 -12.25
N ALA A 66 0.63 10.79 -10.92
CA ALA A 66 -0.59 10.86 -10.13
C ALA A 66 -1.77 10.17 -10.84
N SER A 67 -1.53 8.93 -11.32
CA SER A 67 -2.50 8.13 -12.08
C SER A 67 -3.06 8.88 -13.32
N GLY A 68 -2.24 9.72 -13.96
CA GLY A 68 -2.60 10.53 -15.13
C GLY A 68 -3.25 11.90 -14.80
N VAL A 69 -3.46 12.24 -13.52
CA VAL A 69 -4.00 13.55 -13.11
C VAL A 69 -3.06 14.69 -13.52
N ILE A 70 -1.74 14.49 -13.41
CA ILE A 70 -0.78 15.55 -13.80
C ILE A 70 -0.88 15.84 -15.29
N ARG A 71 -1.06 14.82 -16.14
CA ARG A 71 -1.26 15.04 -17.58
C ARG A 71 -2.52 15.86 -17.86
N GLU A 72 -3.64 15.55 -17.18
CA GLU A 72 -4.87 16.35 -17.29
C GLU A 72 -4.62 17.81 -16.87
N LYS A 73 -3.78 18.07 -15.86
CA LYS A 73 -3.42 19.44 -15.44
C LYS A 73 -2.54 20.15 -16.44
N VAL A 74 -1.56 19.46 -17.05
CA VAL A 74 -0.74 20.00 -18.14
C VAL A 74 -1.64 20.40 -19.31
N ASP A 75 -2.55 19.54 -19.73
CA ASP A 75 -3.48 19.81 -20.84
C ASP A 75 -4.47 20.94 -20.50
N GLN A 76 -4.92 21.02 -19.24
CA GLN A 76 -5.80 22.09 -18.78
C GLN A 76 -5.13 23.48 -18.81
N VAL A 77 -3.86 23.56 -18.42
CA VAL A 77 -3.11 24.84 -18.35
C VAL A 77 -2.66 25.31 -19.73
N LEU A 78 -2.11 24.38 -20.52
CA LEU A 78 -1.46 24.75 -21.78
C LEU A 78 -2.42 24.74 -22.96
N GLY A 79 -3.52 23.96 -22.90
CA GLY A 79 -4.55 23.89 -23.93
C GLY A 79 -3.99 23.60 -25.32
N ASP A 80 -4.73 24.02 -26.33
CA ASP A 80 -4.34 23.85 -27.73
C ASP A 80 -3.27 24.86 -28.20
N ALA A 81 -2.90 25.82 -27.36
CA ALA A 81 -1.83 26.77 -27.67
C ALA A 81 -0.45 26.12 -27.69
N VAL A 82 -0.29 24.97 -27.01
CA VAL A 82 0.95 24.20 -26.96
C VAL A 82 0.72 22.83 -27.63
N PRO A 83 1.55 22.45 -28.63
CA PRO A 83 1.39 21.17 -29.34
C PRO A 83 1.38 19.96 -28.40
N GLU A 84 0.61 18.93 -28.76
CA GLU A 84 0.42 17.69 -27.99
C GLU A 84 1.74 17.01 -27.60
N ASN A 85 2.68 16.92 -28.52
CA ASN A 85 3.99 16.33 -28.27
C ASN A 85 4.82 17.11 -27.24
N VAL A 86 4.68 18.44 -27.18
CA VAL A 86 5.35 19.30 -26.19
C VAL A 86 4.70 19.12 -24.82
N ARG A 87 3.38 19.01 -24.77
CA ARG A 87 2.66 18.73 -23.53
C ARG A 87 3.02 17.35 -22.99
N ALA A 88 3.11 16.33 -23.85
CA ALA A 88 3.56 14.99 -23.48
C ALA A 88 4.99 14.99 -22.95
N GLU A 89 5.88 15.73 -23.58
CA GLU A 89 7.28 15.88 -23.16
C GLU A 89 7.38 16.57 -21.80
N LEU A 90 6.61 17.65 -21.57
CA LEU A 90 6.56 18.34 -20.30
C LEU A 90 5.99 17.44 -19.16
N ALA A 91 4.95 16.66 -19.45
CA ALA A 91 4.43 15.68 -18.50
C ALA A 91 5.51 14.65 -18.13
N THR A 92 6.22 14.10 -19.11
CA THR A 92 7.33 13.17 -18.88
C THR A 92 8.46 13.80 -18.08
N LEU A 93 8.77 15.09 -18.30
CA LEU A 93 9.73 15.83 -17.50
C LEU A 93 9.27 15.93 -16.03
N ILE A 94 7.98 16.18 -15.79
CA ILE A 94 7.44 16.20 -14.40
C ILE A 94 7.56 14.82 -13.75
N TYR A 95 7.28 13.73 -14.48
CA TYR A 95 7.35 12.37 -13.94
C TYR A 95 8.77 11.93 -13.62
N TYR A 96 9.72 12.23 -14.51
CA TYR A 96 11.11 11.76 -14.48
C TYR A 96 12.11 12.90 -14.70
N PRO A 97 12.15 13.89 -13.81
CA PRO A 97 12.95 15.10 -14.06
C PRO A 97 14.45 14.82 -14.19
N ASN A 98 15.00 13.89 -13.40
CA ASN A 98 16.43 13.59 -13.43
C ASN A 98 16.88 12.85 -14.70
N GLU A 99 16.02 12.00 -15.25
CA GLU A 99 16.28 11.19 -16.44
C GLU A 99 15.97 11.97 -17.72
N LYS A 100 14.92 12.79 -17.71
CA LYS A 100 14.45 13.52 -18.91
C LYS A 100 15.20 14.79 -19.17
N LEU A 101 15.51 15.57 -18.14
CA LEU A 101 16.16 16.87 -18.26
C LEU A 101 17.47 16.82 -19.08
N PRO A 102 18.41 15.87 -18.86
CA PRO A 102 19.63 15.77 -19.69
C PRO A 102 19.33 15.52 -21.17
N GLN A 103 18.28 14.75 -21.52
CA GLN A 103 17.91 14.46 -22.89
C GLN A 103 17.38 15.71 -23.61
N LEU A 104 16.59 16.54 -22.91
CA LEU A 104 16.02 17.76 -23.47
C LEU A 104 17.11 18.81 -23.71
N LYS A 105 18.02 19.00 -22.77
CA LYS A 105 19.17 19.89 -22.89
C LYS A 105 20.07 19.52 -24.09
N ALA A 106 20.31 18.24 -24.28
CA ALA A 106 21.16 17.76 -25.39
C ALA A 106 20.56 18.04 -26.78
N ARG A 107 19.30 18.45 -26.90
CA ARG A 107 18.65 18.82 -28.16
C ARG A 107 18.79 20.31 -28.49
N CYS A 108 19.19 21.14 -27.55
CA CYS A 108 19.39 22.59 -27.77
C CYS A 108 20.67 22.80 -28.57
N ALA A 109 20.55 23.55 -29.69
CA ALA A 109 21.62 23.71 -30.64
C ALA A 109 22.67 24.77 -30.21
N SER A 110 22.34 25.69 -29.32
CA SER A 110 23.22 26.76 -28.79
C SER A 110 22.85 27.10 -27.35
N GLU A 111 23.66 27.90 -26.68
CA GLU A 111 23.40 28.40 -25.34
C GLU A 111 22.15 29.30 -25.32
N GLU A 112 21.95 30.13 -26.33
CA GLU A 112 20.74 30.98 -26.42
C GLU A 112 19.48 30.15 -26.59
N ALA A 113 19.52 29.04 -27.35
CA ALA A 113 18.41 28.13 -27.49
C ALA A 113 18.11 27.38 -26.17
N LEU A 114 19.15 27.09 -25.39
CA LEU A 114 19.02 26.48 -24.08
C LEU A 114 18.39 27.46 -23.06
N ASP A 115 18.83 28.71 -23.05
CA ASP A 115 18.28 29.73 -22.14
C ASP A 115 16.81 30.04 -22.46
N GLN A 116 16.46 30.10 -23.74
CA GLN A 116 15.06 30.24 -24.16
C GLN A 116 14.24 29.01 -23.69
N TRP A 117 14.73 27.80 -23.91
CA TRP A 117 14.08 26.58 -23.46
C TRP A 117 13.89 26.54 -21.92
N TYR A 118 14.90 26.94 -21.16
CA TYR A 118 14.79 27.06 -19.70
C TYR A 118 13.69 28.05 -19.30
N THR A 119 13.67 29.21 -19.91
CA THR A 119 12.67 30.25 -19.64
C THR A 119 11.26 29.73 -19.84
N GLU A 120 10.98 29.16 -21.03
CA GLU A 120 9.67 28.61 -21.37
C GLU A 120 9.29 27.45 -20.45
N THR A 121 10.22 26.56 -20.14
CA THR A 121 9.97 25.41 -19.27
C THR A 121 9.66 25.82 -17.84
N LEU A 122 10.43 26.76 -17.27
CA LEU A 122 10.19 27.27 -15.92
C LEU A 122 8.82 27.94 -15.82
N LEU A 123 8.45 28.81 -16.78
CA LEU A 123 7.15 29.48 -16.79
C LEU A 123 5.98 28.48 -16.86
N ARG A 124 6.07 27.50 -17.77
CA ARG A 124 5.03 26.44 -17.89
C ARG A 124 4.89 25.62 -16.60
N LEU A 125 6.00 25.23 -15.98
CA LEU A 125 5.99 24.50 -14.72
C LEU A 125 5.42 25.34 -13.57
N ILE A 126 5.69 26.63 -13.53
CA ILE A 126 5.12 27.56 -12.55
C ILE A 126 3.61 27.63 -12.71
N ASP A 127 3.07 27.73 -13.93
CA ASP A 127 1.63 27.80 -14.19
C ASP A 127 0.93 26.50 -13.79
N ILE A 128 1.52 25.34 -14.11
CA ILE A 128 0.99 24.03 -13.68
C ILE A 128 1.01 23.94 -12.15
N CYS A 129 2.12 24.37 -11.52
CA CYS A 129 2.26 24.35 -10.07
C CYS A 129 1.22 25.24 -9.39
N ARG A 130 0.93 26.44 -9.92
CA ARG A 130 -0.16 27.33 -9.46
C ARG A 130 -1.51 26.64 -9.48
N LEU A 131 -1.83 25.93 -10.57
CA LEU A 131 -3.09 25.20 -10.68
C LEU A 131 -3.18 24.09 -9.62
N VAL A 132 -2.13 23.31 -9.44
CA VAL A 132 -2.11 22.20 -8.49
C VAL A 132 -2.15 22.73 -7.04
N SER A 133 -1.46 23.83 -6.74
CA SER A 133 -1.41 24.43 -5.41
C SER A 133 -2.70 25.17 -5.01
N SER A 134 -3.62 25.45 -5.95
CA SER A 134 -4.81 26.28 -5.71
C SER A 134 -5.78 25.76 -4.65
N LYS A 135 -5.67 24.50 -4.25
CA LYS A 135 -6.46 23.85 -3.19
C LYS A 135 -5.78 23.85 -1.81
N HIS A 136 -4.55 24.35 -1.72
CA HIS A 136 -3.74 24.36 -0.51
C HIS A 136 -3.54 25.78 0.03
N THR A 137 -3.23 25.89 1.32
CA THR A 137 -2.77 27.16 1.88
C THR A 137 -1.38 27.51 1.38
N ARG A 138 -1.09 28.81 1.32
CA ARG A 138 0.26 29.30 0.98
C ARG A 138 1.32 28.73 1.94
N GLU A 139 1.00 28.65 3.22
CA GLU A 139 1.88 28.11 4.25
C GLU A 139 2.20 26.62 3.97
N HIS A 140 1.20 25.81 3.64
CA HIS A 140 1.40 24.40 3.28
C HIS A 140 2.32 24.27 2.05
N VAL A 141 2.03 25.01 0.97
CA VAL A 141 2.88 24.98 -0.24
C VAL A 141 4.32 25.39 0.09
N ARG A 142 4.49 26.42 0.92
CA ARG A 142 5.82 26.90 1.35
C ARG A 142 6.56 25.87 2.20
N SER A 143 5.87 25.15 3.09
CA SER A 143 6.46 24.09 3.92
C SER A 143 6.99 22.91 3.09
N CYS A 144 6.42 22.66 1.91
CA CYS A 144 6.87 21.64 0.96
C CYS A 144 8.12 22.08 0.16
N LEU A 145 8.53 23.34 0.24
CA LEU A 145 9.66 23.87 -0.50
C LEU A 145 10.96 23.83 0.32
N PRO A 146 12.11 23.46 -0.29
CA PRO A 146 13.39 23.50 0.38
C PRO A 146 13.79 24.93 0.75
N ALA A 147 14.37 25.15 1.94
CA ALA A 147 14.80 26.45 2.41
C ALA A 147 15.72 27.20 1.42
N SER A 148 16.50 26.46 0.60
CA SER A 148 17.48 27.04 -0.35
C SER A 148 16.86 27.72 -1.58
N CYS A 149 15.61 27.47 -1.91
CA CYS A 149 14.89 28.07 -3.06
C CYS A 149 13.43 28.42 -2.74
N GLY A 150 12.98 28.13 -1.52
CA GLY A 150 11.58 28.29 -1.13
C GLY A 150 11.07 29.72 -1.27
N TYR A 151 11.87 30.73 -0.87
CA TYR A 151 11.47 32.13 -1.04
C TYR A 151 11.25 32.50 -2.52
N ILE A 152 12.21 32.14 -3.39
CA ILE A 152 12.14 32.48 -4.81
C ILE A 152 10.95 31.78 -5.49
N LEU A 153 10.74 30.50 -5.18
CA LEU A 153 9.59 29.76 -5.73
C LEU A 153 8.26 30.29 -5.19
N ASP A 154 8.19 30.64 -3.91
CA ASP A 154 7.00 31.25 -3.32
C ASP A 154 6.63 32.59 -4.00
N GLU A 155 7.62 33.46 -4.29
CA GLU A 155 7.42 34.67 -5.07
C GLU A 155 6.89 34.38 -6.48
N LEU A 156 7.50 33.45 -7.21
CA LEU A 156 7.10 33.10 -8.57
C LEU A 156 5.70 32.45 -8.62
N LEU A 157 5.34 31.62 -7.63
CA LEU A 157 4.03 30.98 -7.55
C LEU A 157 2.89 31.97 -7.25
N HIS A 158 3.16 33.03 -6.52
CA HIS A 158 2.16 34.04 -6.15
C HIS A 158 2.25 35.31 -6.99
N ALA A 159 3.07 35.32 -8.05
CA ALA A 159 3.09 36.38 -9.03
C ALA A 159 1.73 36.47 -9.75
N HIS A 160 1.08 37.63 -9.68
CA HIS A 160 -0.11 37.93 -10.45
C HIS A 160 0.33 38.63 -11.76
N PHE A 161 0.10 37.96 -12.90
CA PHE A 161 0.46 38.51 -14.21
C PHE A 161 -0.36 39.76 -14.61
N GLU A 162 -1.36 40.12 -13.82
CA GLU A 162 -2.11 41.36 -13.97
C GLU A 162 -1.38 42.57 -13.36
N ASP A 163 -0.35 42.35 -12.53
CA ASP A 163 0.51 43.37 -11.95
C ASP A 163 1.60 43.79 -12.95
N HIS A 164 1.27 44.53 -13.98
CA HIS A 164 2.19 45.03 -15.00
C HIS A 164 3.46 45.64 -14.43
N ASP A 165 3.42 46.18 -13.22
CA ASP A 165 4.57 46.80 -12.55
C ASP A 165 5.62 45.77 -12.10
N LYS A 166 5.30 44.47 -12.03
CA LYS A 166 6.22 43.42 -11.59
C LYS A 166 6.72 42.50 -12.71
N ASP A 167 6.26 42.67 -13.95
CA ASP A 167 6.68 41.81 -15.06
C ASP A 167 8.20 41.77 -15.25
N LEU A 168 8.85 42.93 -15.16
CA LEU A 168 10.31 43.03 -15.21
C LEU A 168 10.99 42.36 -14.02
N TYR A 169 10.39 42.44 -12.83
CA TYR A 169 10.91 41.81 -11.62
C TYR A 169 10.89 40.28 -11.73
N TYR A 170 9.78 39.70 -12.18
CA TYR A 170 9.66 38.23 -12.35
C TYR A 170 10.54 37.75 -13.51
N GLY A 171 10.58 38.49 -14.60
CA GLY A 171 11.53 38.19 -15.70
C GLY A 171 12.97 38.20 -15.25
N GLN A 172 13.37 39.18 -14.40
CA GLN A 172 14.71 39.24 -13.83
C GLN A 172 14.99 38.05 -12.90
N ILE A 173 14.02 37.58 -12.10
CA ILE A 173 14.20 36.39 -11.26
C ILE A 173 14.53 35.19 -12.13
N VAL A 174 13.71 34.92 -13.18
CA VAL A 174 13.90 33.78 -14.08
C VAL A 174 15.26 33.91 -14.80
N GLY A 175 15.58 35.08 -15.34
CA GLY A 175 16.87 35.32 -15.97
C GLY A 175 18.05 35.05 -15.02
N SER A 176 17.96 35.54 -13.78
CA SER A 176 19.01 35.32 -12.78
C SER A 176 19.13 33.83 -12.36
N ILE A 177 18.03 33.05 -12.36
CA ILE A 177 18.09 31.60 -12.13
C ILE A 177 18.93 30.92 -13.22
N ILE A 178 18.76 31.34 -14.48
CA ILE A 178 19.47 30.79 -15.66
C ILE A 178 20.93 31.22 -15.64
N GLU A 179 21.19 32.54 -15.53
CA GLU A 179 22.52 33.10 -15.48
C GLU A 179 23.42 32.52 -14.40
N ASN A 180 22.85 32.18 -13.25
CA ASN A 180 23.55 31.55 -12.12
C ASN A 180 23.64 30.02 -12.23
N GLY A 181 23.25 29.41 -13.36
CA GLY A 181 23.31 27.96 -13.60
C GLY A 181 22.44 27.14 -12.65
N ARG A 182 21.28 27.69 -12.21
CA ARG A 182 20.39 27.05 -11.24
C ARG A 182 19.14 26.47 -11.88
N ALA A 183 18.89 26.65 -13.17
CA ALA A 183 17.68 26.27 -13.88
C ALA A 183 17.33 24.80 -13.69
N ASP A 184 18.28 23.88 -13.86
CA ASP A 184 18.09 22.44 -13.64
C ASP A 184 17.48 22.14 -12.27
N ARG A 185 18.05 22.73 -11.23
CA ARG A 185 17.60 22.52 -9.85
C ARG A 185 16.18 23.05 -9.61
N PHE A 186 15.86 24.22 -10.17
CA PHE A 186 14.52 24.81 -10.04
C PHE A 186 13.48 23.98 -10.79
N ILE A 187 13.79 23.50 -12.00
CA ILE A 187 12.92 22.59 -12.77
C ILE A 187 12.64 21.32 -11.95
N VAL A 188 13.68 20.64 -11.44
CA VAL A 188 13.52 19.44 -10.63
C VAL A 188 12.62 19.71 -9.41
N ARG A 189 12.85 20.83 -8.71
CA ARG A 189 12.04 21.16 -7.52
C ARG A 189 10.59 21.51 -7.82
N LEU A 190 10.31 22.18 -8.93
CA LEU A 190 8.93 22.39 -9.39
C LEU A 190 8.25 21.08 -9.75
N CYS A 191 8.95 20.18 -10.46
CA CYS A 191 8.41 18.86 -10.78
C CYS A 191 8.10 18.04 -9.51
N GLU A 192 8.99 18.05 -8.52
CA GLU A 192 8.78 17.39 -7.22
C GLU A 192 7.58 18.00 -6.47
N LEU A 193 7.46 19.32 -6.44
CA LEU A 193 6.33 20.01 -5.80
C LEU A 193 5.02 19.69 -6.48
N ILE A 194 4.95 19.69 -7.83
CA ILE A 194 3.76 19.31 -8.58
C ILE A 194 3.31 17.90 -8.23
N LYS A 195 4.23 16.94 -8.19
CA LYS A 195 3.94 15.54 -7.80
C LYS A 195 3.41 15.45 -6.36
N HIS A 196 4.05 16.15 -5.45
CA HIS A 196 3.68 16.18 -4.03
C HIS A 196 2.27 16.73 -3.80
N LEU A 197 1.91 17.83 -4.46
CA LEU A 197 0.62 18.49 -4.30
C LEU A 197 -0.52 17.85 -5.14
N ALA A 198 -0.20 16.95 -6.08
CA ALA A 198 -1.20 16.28 -6.92
C ALA A 198 -2.00 15.21 -6.16
N VAL A 199 -1.37 14.54 -5.17
CA VAL A 199 -1.96 13.48 -4.35
C VAL A 199 -1.81 13.85 -2.88
N ASP A 200 -2.91 14.14 -2.20
CA ASP A 200 -2.90 14.56 -0.80
C ASP A 200 -2.83 13.36 0.14
N LYS A 201 -3.45 12.24 -0.21
CA LYS A 201 -3.43 10.99 0.55
C LYS A 201 -3.42 9.78 -0.37
N LEU A 202 -2.64 8.77 0.01
CA LEU A 202 -2.52 7.51 -0.70
C LEU A 202 -2.98 6.36 0.18
N HIS A 203 -3.94 5.57 -0.31
CA HIS A 203 -4.44 4.37 0.34
C HIS A 203 -3.95 3.13 -0.41
N ILE A 204 -3.27 2.21 0.28
CA ILE A 204 -2.84 0.95 -0.29
C ILE A 204 -3.67 -0.18 0.31
N VAL A 205 -4.53 -0.78 -0.49
CA VAL A 205 -5.47 -1.80 -0.04
C VAL A 205 -4.87 -3.20 -0.21
N GLY A 206 -3.68 -3.38 0.36
CA GLY A 206 -2.99 -4.67 0.56
C GLY A 206 -2.22 -5.23 -0.62
N ASP A 207 -1.52 -6.32 -0.32
CA ASP A 207 -0.70 -7.13 -1.20
C ASP A 207 0.44 -6.36 -1.88
N LEU A 208 1.33 -5.81 -1.04
CA LEU A 208 2.58 -5.15 -1.46
C LEU A 208 3.65 -6.14 -1.90
N PHE A 209 3.70 -7.30 -1.22
CA PHE A 209 4.74 -8.30 -1.39
C PHE A 209 4.39 -9.40 -2.39
N ASP A 210 5.39 -10.22 -2.69
CA ASP A 210 5.37 -11.41 -3.53
C ASP A 210 5.12 -11.16 -5.03
N ARG A 211 5.46 -12.17 -5.85
CA ARG A 211 5.29 -12.26 -7.31
C ARG A 211 6.18 -11.31 -8.10
N GLY A 212 6.11 -10.00 -7.89
CA GLY A 212 6.96 -9.00 -8.54
C GLY A 212 8.35 -8.91 -7.91
N PRO A 213 9.31 -8.22 -8.59
CA PRO A 213 10.72 -8.31 -8.24
C PRO A 213 11.16 -7.43 -7.07
N ARG A 214 10.50 -6.28 -6.84
CA ARG A 214 11.07 -5.23 -5.99
C ARG A 214 10.04 -4.58 -5.04
N PRO A 215 9.41 -5.34 -4.12
CA PRO A 215 8.54 -4.76 -3.09
C PRO A 215 9.30 -3.79 -2.17
N ASP A 216 10.60 -3.97 -2.01
CA ASP A 216 11.46 -3.08 -1.22
C ASP A 216 11.48 -1.64 -1.75
N ILE A 217 11.51 -1.44 -3.07
CA ILE A 217 11.46 -0.10 -3.68
C ILE A 217 10.09 0.54 -3.42
N ILE A 218 9.01 -0.24 -3.53
CA ILE A 218 7.65 0.24 -3.27
C ILE A 218 7.55 0.75 -1.82
N LEU A 219 7.99 -0.06 -0.86
CA LEU A 219 7.97 0.31 0.56
C LEU A 219 8.86 1.52 0.86
N ASP A 220 10.07 1.59 0.30
CA ASP A 220 10.96 2.76 0.43
C ASP A 220 10.30 4.05 -0.09
N LEU A 221 9.46 3.97 -1.11
CA LEU A 221 8.70 5.12 -1.65
C LEU A 221 7.50 5.47 -0.76
N LEU A 222 6.75 4.48 -0.29
CA LEU A 222 5.62 4.70 0.61
C LEU A 222 6.07 5.29 1.95
N MET A 223 7.21 4.85 2.49
CA MET A 223 7.80 5.45 3.71
C MET A 223 8.18 6.92 3.55
N ARG A 224 8.49 7.36 2.34
CA ARG A 224 8.78 8.76 2.02
C ARG A 224 7.57 9.57 1.61
N HIS A 225 6.45 8.93 1.34
CA HIS A 225 5.21 9.61 0.99
C HIS A 225 4.66 10.37 2.21
N HIS A 226 4.23 11.63 2.02
CA HIS A 226 3.83 12.50 3.11
C HIS A 226 2.59 12.02 3.88
N ASN A 227 1.65 11.34 3.21
CA ASN A 227 0.43 10.84 3.83
C ASN A 227 -0.01 9.53 3.18
N VAL A 228 0.11 8.41 3.91
CA VAL A 228 -0.24 7.08 3.42
C VAL A 228 -0.79 6.22 4.55
N ASP A 229 -1.79 5.41 4.24
CA ASP A 229 -2.24 4.28 5.05
C ASP A 229 -2.31 2.99 4.23
N ILE A 230 -2.30 1.85 4.93
CA ILE A 230 -2.18 0.54 4.32
C ILE A 230 -3.20 -0.40 4.97
N GLN A 231 -4.02 -1.08 4.20
CA GLN A 231 -4.80 -2.21 4.68
C GLN A 231 -4.01 -3.47 4.34
N TRP A 232 -3.68 -4.28 5.35
CA TRP A 232 -2.84 -5.46 5.13
C TRP A 232 -3.52 -6.47 4.22
N GLY A 233 -2.77 -6.97 3.22
CA GLY A 233 -3.15 -8.13 2.44
C GLY A 233 -2.66 -9.44 3.07
N ASN A 234 -3.14 -10.58 2.55
CA ASN A 234 -2.68 -11.87 3.06
C ASN A 234 -1.19 -12.12 2.73
N HIS A 235 -0.67 -11.59 1.62
CA HIS A 235 0.76 -11.62 1.34
C HIS A 235 1.56 -10.77 2.33
N ASP A 236 1.06 -9.62 2.74
CA ASP A 236 1.75 -8.73 3.67
C ASP A 236 1.90 -9.35 5.07
N VAL A 237 0.83 -9.93 5.61
CA VAL A 237 0.87 -10.50 6.98
C VAL A 237 1.81 -11.68 7.11
N VAL A 238 2.06 -12.46 6.04
CA VAL A 238 3.04 -13.54 6.10
C VAL A 238 4.47 -13.01 6.14
N TRP A 239 4.77 -11.91 5.45
CA TRP A 239 6.05 -11.20 5.57
C TRP A 239 6.22 -10.53 6.94
N MET A 240 5.15 -9.93 7.48
CA MET A 240 5.14 -9.41 8.85
C MET A 240 5.42 -10.51 9.88
N GLY A 241 4.85 -11.69 9.68
CA GLY A 241 5.11 -12.89 10.50
C GLY A 241 6.56 -13.39 10.37
N ALA A 242 7.12 -13.36 9.17
CA ALA A 242 8.49 -13.74 8.92
C ALA A 242 9.48 -12.79 9.63
N ALA A 243 9.26 -11.47 9.55
CA ALA A 243 10.06 -10.47 10.28
C ALA A 243 9.91 -10.60 11.81
N ALA A 244 8.73 -10.99 12.31
CA ALA A 244 8.52 -11.32 13.71
C ALA A 244 9.28 -12.57 14.18
N GLY A 245 9.85 -13.36 13.25
CA GLY A 245 10.59 -14.59 13.50
C GLY A 245 9.72 -15.84 13.55
N SER A 246 8.52 -15.84 12.96
CA SER A 246 7.66 -17.02 12.81
C SER A 246 8.26 -18.00 11.81
N PRO A 247 8.67 -19.23 12.23
CA PRO A 247 9.27 -20.18 11.33
C PRO A 247 8.37 -20.58 10.15
N ILE A 248 7.08 -20.75 10.39
CA ILE A 248 6.11 -21.12 9.34
C ILE A 248 5.93 -19.97 8.32
N CYS A 249 5.87 -18.71 8.77
CA CYS A 249 5.78 -17.56 7.88
C CYS A 249 7.08 -17.41 7.05
N ILE A 250 8.24 -17.61 7.65
CA ILE A 250 9.54 -17.60 6.95
C ILE A 250 9.55 -18.65 5.83
N CYS A 251 9.15 -19.90 6.13
CA CYS A 251 9.09 -20.95 5.11
C CYS A 251 8.08 -20.62 4.00
N THR A 252 6.95 -20.02 4.35
CA THR A 252 5.92 -19.59 3.38
C THR A 252 6.43 -18.49 2.45
N VAL A 253 7.11 -17.46 3.00
CA VAL A 253 7.75 -16.39 2.23
C VAL A 253 8.81 -16.99 1.29
N LEU A 254 9.71 -17.81 1.81
CA LEU A 254 10.77 -18.42 1.00
C LEU A 254 10.21 -19.33 -0.10
N LYS A 255 9.22 -20.16 0.20
CA LYS A 255 8.53 -21.01 -0.77
C LYS A 255 7.95 -20.17 -1.91
N THR A 256 7.24 -19.09 -1.59
CA THR A 256 6.64 -18.22 -2.59
C THR A 256 7.70 -17.48 -3.40
N THR A 257 8.71 -16.92 -2.76
CA THR A 257 9.80 -16.19 -3.40
C THR A 257 10.61 -17.09 -4.35
N LEU A 258 10.87 -18.33 -3.95
CA LEU A 258 11.56 -19.34 -4.80
C LEU A 258 10.66 -19.77 -5.96
N ALA A 259 9.36 -19.96 -5.75
CA ALA A 259 8.43 -20.33 -6.82
C ALA A 259 8.38 -19.29 -7.96
N TYR A 260 8.66 -18.01 -7.68
CA TYR A 260 8.73 -16.91 -8.67
C TYR A 260 10.16 -16.49 -9.04
N HIS A 261 11.18 -17.23 -8.61
CA HIS A 261 12.60 -16.92 -8.82
C HIS A 261 13.04 -15.53 -8.32
N ASN A 262 12.41 -15.02 -7.25
CA ASN A 262 12.67 -13.69 -6.68
C ASN A 262 13.60 -13.74 -5.44
N HIS A 263 14.23 -14.86 -5.13
CA HIS A 263 15.03 -15.04 -3.91
C HIS A 263 16.28 -14.15 -3.86
N GLY A 264 16.82 -13.71 -5.02
CA GLY A 264 17.92 -12.75 -5.06
C GLY A 264 17.58 -11.43 -4.34
N MET A 265 16.34 -10.96 -4.40
CA MET A 265 15.89 -9.77 -3.67
C MET A 265 16.03 -9.94 -2.14
N LEU A 266 15.79 -11.15 -1.60
CA LEU A 266 15.98 -11.43 -0.18
C LEU A 266 17.45 -11.24 0.24
N GLU A 267 18.39 -11.72 -0.58
CA GLU A 267 19.82 -11.61 -0.31
C GLU A 267 20.33 -10.18 -0.56
N ASP A 268 20.00 -9.59 -1.70
CA ASP A 268 20.53 -8.30 -2.15
C ASP A 268 19.94 -7.11 -1.37
N CYS A 269 18.64 -7.15 -1.06
CA CYS A 269 17.92 -6.01 -0.48
C CYS A 269 17.73 -6.12 1.03
N TYR A 270 17.51 -7.35 1.52
CA TYR A 270 17.25 -7.59 2.94
C TYR A 270 18.38 -8.27 3.69
N GLY A 271 19.44 -8.72 2.97
CA GLY A 271 20.58 -9.40 3.57
C GLY A 271 20.24 -10.77 4.16
N ILE A 272 19.16 -11.41 3.69
CA ILE A 272 18.73 -12.74 4.17
C ILE A 272 19.63 -13.81 3.59
N ASN A 273 20.36 -14.54 4.45
CA ASN A 273 21.33 -15.54 4.02
C ASN A 273 20.67 -16.90 3.79
N LEU A 274 20.69 -17.37 2.54
CA LEU A 274 20.10 -18.65 2.11
C LEU A 274 21.09 -19.82 2.04
N ARG A 275 22.38 -19.64 2.34
CA ARG A 275 23.43 -20.66 2.18
C ARG A 275 23.15 -21.94 2.97
N HIS A 276 22.61 -21.84 4.18
CA HIS A 276 22.30 -23.05 4.97
C HIS A 276 21.14 -23.83 4.34
N LEU A 277 20.12 -23.13 3.83
CA LEU A 277 19.03 -23.76 3.07
C LEU A 277 19.56 -24.42 1.80
N GLN A 278 20.37 -23.70 1.02
CA GLN A 278 20.94 -24.23 -0.23
C GLN A 278 21.76 -25.51 0.03
N ARG A 279 22.61 -25.49 1.06
CA ARG A 279 23.44 -26.66 1.40
C ARG A 279 22.60 -27.88 1.81
N MET A 280 21.63 -27.68 2.69
CA MET A 280 20.72 -28.75 3.13
C MET A 280 19.89 -29.27 1.94
N ALA A 281 19.36 -28.37 1.12
CA ALA A 281 18.56 -28.71 -0.04
C ALA A 281 19.36 -29.59 -1.03
N GLU A 282 20.57 -29.18 -1.37
CA GLU A 282 21.47 -29.94 -2.27
C GLU A 282 21.84 -31.33 -1.71
N GLN A 283 22.09 -31.41 -0.40
CA GLN A 283 22.44 -32.66 0.28
C GLN A 283 21.31 -33.69 0.22
N PHE A 284 20.06 -33.27 0.41
CA PHE A 284 18.93 -34.20 0.54
C PHE A 284 18.12 -34.36 -0.74
N TYR A 285 18.09 -33.35 -1.62
CA TYR A 285 17.15 -33.25 -2.76
C TYR A 285 17.86 -32.99 -4.10
N GLY A 286 19.19 -32.86 -4.12
CA GLY A 286 19.96 -32.49 -5.32
C GLY A 286 19.82 -33.45 -6.50
N GLU A 287 19.59 -34.73 -6.23
CA GLU A 287 19.45 -35.80 -7.25
C GLU A 287 17.96 -36.14 -7.57
N ASP A 288 16.99 -35.41 -6.96
CA ASP A 288 15.59 -35.71 -7.15
C ASP A 288 15.06 -35.22 -8.52
N ASP A 289 13.92 -35.75 -8.95
CA ASP A 289 13.16 -35.14 -10.04
C ASP A 289 12.52 -33.80 -9.58
N LEU A 290 13.01 -32.70 -10.12
CA LEU A 290 12.63 -31.38 -9.78
C LEU A 290 11.60 -30.76 -10.76
N SER A 291 11.03 -31.55 -11.66
CA SER A 291 10.15 -31.06 -12.73
C SER A 291 8.95 -30.23 -12.22
N ILE A 292 8.34 -30.65 -11.11
CA ILE A 292 7.21 -29.94 -10.49
C ILE A 292 7.62 -28.75 -9.60
N TRP A 293 8.90 -28.63 -9.31
CA TRP A 293 9.49 -27.63 -8.42
C TRP A 293 10.12 -26.45 -9.16
N MET A 294 10.14 -26.54 -10.51
CA MET A 294 10.74 -25.49 -11.34
C MET A 294 10.05 -24.15 -11.11
N PRO A 295 10.80 -23.07 -10.94
CA PRO A 295 10.22 -21.75 -10.70
C PRO A 295 9.53 -21.19 -11.95
N HIS A 296 8.54 -20.34 -11.73
CA HIS A 296 8.00 -19.50 -12.80
C HIS A 296 9.05 -18.46 -13.20
N THR A 297 9.38 -18.40 -14.48
CA THR A 297 10.35 -17.45 -15.04
C THR A 297 9.65 -16.42 -15.90
N ASP A 298 10.15 -15.18 -15.85
CA ASP A 298 9.70 -14.09 -16.72
C ASP A 298 10.84 -13.74 -17.69
N ALA A 299 10.63 -13.96 -18.97
CA ALA A 299 11.64 -13.68 -20.01
C ALA A 299 12.11 -12.22 -20.02
N ALA A 300 11.29 -11.29 -19.55
CA ALA A 300 11.66 -9.87 -19.46
C ALA A 300 12.70 -9.58 -18.36
N ARG A 301 12.91 -10.52 -17.40
CA ARG A 301 13.85 -10.37 -16.28
C ARG A 301 15.25 -10.91 -16.56
N GLY A 302 15.50 -11.40 -17.76
CA GLY A 302 16.80 -11.80 -18.25
C GLY A 302 16.98 -13.31 -18.51
N PRO A 303 18.18 -13.72 -18.97
CA PRO A 303 18.45 -15.14 -19.25
C PRO A 303 18.64 -15.92 -17.97
N TYR A 304 17.96 -17.05 -17.86
CA TYR A 304 18.10 -18.01 -16.76
C TYR A 304 18.97 -19.19 -17.19
N THR A 305 20.05 -19.48 -16.45
CA THR A 305 20.86 -20.68 -16.70
C THR A 305 20.20 -21.90 -16.08
N LYS A 306 20.47 -23.10 -16.65
CA LYS A 306 19.98 -24.36 -16.09
C LYS A 306 20.41 -24.55 -14.63
N GLY A 307 21.65 -24.18 -14.29
CA GLY A 307 22.15 -24.26 -12.93
C GLY A 307 21.46 -23.34 -11.94
N MET A 308 21.03 -22.10 -12.36
CA MET A 308 20.25 -21.19 -11.51
C MET A 308 18.88 -21.79 -11.23
N LEU A 309 18.19 -22.27 -12.26
CA LEU A 309 16.87 -22.88 -12.11
C LEU A 309 16.91 -24.16 -11.27
N HIS A 310 17.93 -25.01 -11.45
CA HIS A 310 18.11 -26.21 -10.64
C HIS A 310 18.27 -25.86 -9.16
N ARG A 311 19.22 -24.99 -8.81
CA ARG A 311 19.41 -24.55 -7.40
C ARG A 311 18.14 -23.96 -6.79
N CYS A 312 17.40 -23.17 -7.55
CA CYS A 312 16.12 -22.61 -7.10
C CYS A 312 15.10 -23.72 -6.82
N ALA A 313 14.96 -24.69 -7.73
CA ALA A 313 14.03 -25.81 -7.62
C ALA A 313 14.35 -26.74 -6.43
N VAL A 314 15.63 -27.02 -6.20
CA VAL A 314 16.09 -27.80 -5.04
C VAL A 314 15.71 -27.12 -3.73
N MET A 315 16.00 -25.83 -3.60
CA MET A 315 15.61 -25.05 -2.42
C MET A 315 14.09 -24.95 -2.27
N HIS A 316 13.36 -24.79 -3.39
CA HIS A 316 11.89 -24.73 -3.38
C HIS A 316 11.26 -26.02 -2.82
N LYS A 317 11.77 -27.19 -3.25
CA LYS A 317 11.35 -28.49 -2.70
C LYS A 317 11.65 -28.58 -1.19
N ALA A 318 12.90 -28.33 -0.81
CA ALA A 318 13.35 -28.45 0.58
C ALA A 318 12.52 -27.56 1.55
N ILE A 319 12.34 -26.27 1.20
CA ILE A 319 11.59 -25.33 2.06
C ILE A 319 10.11 -25.67 2.11
N SER A 320 9.53 -26.22 1.03
CA SER A 320 8.12 -26.61 1.00
C SER A 320 7.86 -27.81 1.92
N ILE A 321 8.73 -28.80 1.94
CA ILE A 321 8.61 -29.93 2.86
C ILE A 321 8.76 -29.47 4.31
N LEU A 322 9.72 -28.59 4.58
CA LEU A 322 9.92 -28.00 5.90
C LEU A 322 8.67 -27.18 6.32
N MET A 323 8.07 -26.41 5.41
CA MET A 323 6.83 -25.70 5.63
C MET A 323 5.67 -26.63 6.03
N PHE A 324 5.50 -27.76 5.32
CA PHE A 324 4.42 -28.71 5.64
C PHE A 324 4.62 -29.37 7.02
N LYS A 325 5.86 -29.63 7.44
CA LYS A 325 6.14 -30.09 8.82
C LYS A 325 5.70 -29.06 9.86
N LEU A 326 6.01 -27.79 9.62
CA LEU A 326 5.63 -26.69 10.52
C LEU A 326 4.13 -26.41 10.50
N GLU A 327 3.44 -26.60 9.37
CA GLU A 327 1.96 -26.53 9.30
C GLU A 327 1.33 -27.54 10.27
N CYS A 328 1.80 -28.80 10.27
CA CYS A 328 1.33 -29.80 11.23
C CYS A 328 1.50 -29.33 12.69
N GLN A 329 2.67 -28.76 13.01
CA GLN A 329 2.96 -28.28 14.37
C GLN A 329 2.10 -27.07 14.78
N VAL A 330 1.84 -26.12 13.85
CA VAL A 330 0.97 -24.96 14.10
C VAL A 330 -0.48 -25.40 14.32
N ILE A 331 -0.95 -26.35 13.52
CA ILE A 331 -2.32 -26.90 13.63
C ILE A 331 -2.50 -27.61 14.98
N ASP A 332 -1.51 -28.37 15.46
CA ASP A 332 -1.54 -29.02 16.77
C ASP A 332 -1.66 -28.02 17.91
N ARG A 333 -0.91 -26.90 17.83
CA ARG A 333 -0.95 -25.85 18.87
C ARG A 333 -2.22 -25.04 18.87
N ASN A 334 -2.93 -24.97 17.72
CA ASN A 334 -4.07 -24.08 17.52
C ASN A 334 -5.30 -24.81 16.97
N PRO A 335 -5.95 -25.69 17.77
CA PRO A 335 -7.14 -26.43 17.33
C PRO A 335 -8.30 -25.52 16.91
N ASP A 336 -8.37 -24.29 17.46
CA ASP A 336 -9.37 -23.28 17.13
C ASP A 336 -9.27 -22.77 15.67
N PHE A 337 -8.12 -22.98 15.00
CA PHE A 337 -7.98 -22.63 13.58
C PHE A 337 -8.81 -23.52 12.65
N GLN A 338 -9.25 -24.68 13.12
CA GLN A 338 -10.03 -25.66 12.36
C GLN A 338 -9.38 -26.06 11.02
N MET A 339 -8.04 -26.14 11.00
CA MET A 339 -7.24 -26.38 9.80
C MET A 339 -6.71 -27.81 9.72
N GLN A 340 -7.26 -28.76 10.45
CA GLN A 340 -6.85 -30.18 10.43
C GLN A 340 -6.89 -30.78 9.02
N GLY A 341 -7.69 -30.18 8.11
CA GLY A 341 -7.71 -30.53 6.69
C GLY A 341 -6.36 -30.37 5.97
N ARG A 342 -5.44 -29.54 6.48
CA ARG A 342 -4.11 -29.26 5.89
C ARG A 342 -2.98 -30.11 6.45
N ASP A 343 -3.24 -30.98 7.41
CA ASP A 343 -2.23 -31.89 7.98
C ASP A 343 -1.93 -33.05 7.01
N TYR A 344 -1.34 -32.71 5.85
CA TYR A 344 -1.15 -33.66 4.75
C TYR A 344 -0.07 -34.70 5.02
N LEU A 345 1.05 -34.34 5.66
CA LEU A 345 2.14 -35.30 5.89
C LEU A 345 1.71 -36.51 6.73
N ARG A 346 0.75 -36.33 7.67
CA ARG A 346 0.18 -37.43 8.47
C ARG A 346 -0.89 -38.22 7.74
N ARG A 347 -1.32 -37.77 6.56
CA ARG A 347 -2.32 -38.43 5.72
C ARG A 347 -1.73 -39.18 4.56
N ILE A 348 -0.41 -39.17 4.43
CA ILE A 348 0.29 -39.97 3.41
C ILE A 348 0.33 -41.42 3.85
N ASP A 349 -0.14 -42.33 2.98
CA ASP A 349 0.17 -43.75 3.07
C ASP A 349 1.53 -43.96 2.39
N TRP A 350 2.57 -44.04 3.22
CA TRP A 350 3.95 -44.14 2.78
C TRP A 350 4.26 -45.44 2.03
N SER A 351 3.46 -46.51 2.25
CA SER A 351 3.61 -47.78 1.58
C SER A 351 3.04 -47.82 0.17
N LYS A 352 1.94 -47.02 -0.03
CA LYS A 352 1.25 -46.92 -1.32
C LYS A 352 1.63 -45.67 -2.12
N HIS A 353 2.35 -44.74 -1.50
CA HIS A 353 2.65 -43.44 -2.06
C HIS A 353 1.37 -42.68 -2.45
N THR A 354 0.36 -42.68 -1.59
CA THR A 354 -0.90 -41.97 -1.76
C THR A 354 -1.15 -41.01 -0.62
N VAL A 355 -1.96 -39.98 -0.87
CA VAL A 355 -2.43 -39.02 0.15
C VAL A 355 -3.96 -39.00 0.20
N ARG A 356 -4.52 -38.98 1.40
CA ARG A 356 -5.97 -38.86 1.59
C ARG A 356 -6.40 -37.40 1.64
N ILE A 357 -7.27 -36.98 0.68
CA ILE A 357 -7.89 -35.67 0.63
C ILE A 357 -9.40 -35.85 0.70
N GLY A 358 -10.03 -35.36 1.77
CA GLY A 358 -11.40 -35.71 2.08
C GLY A 358 -11.54 -37.21 2.30
N GLU A 359 -12.43 -37.84 1.52
CA GLU A 359 -12.72 -39.30 1.57
C GLU A 359 -11.97 -40.13 0.52
N LYS A 360 -11.19 -39.48 -0.35
CA LYS A 360 -10.51 -40.13 -1.48
C LYS A 360 -8.99 -40.16 -1.26
N GLU A 361 -8.37 -41.22 -1.82
CA GLU A 361 -6.93 -41.38 -1.93
C GLU A 361 -6.46 -40.97 -3.32
N TYR A 362 -5.34 -40.23 -3.37
CA TYR A 362 -4.73 -39.75 -4.60
C TYR A 362 -3.25 -40.15 -4.65
N PRO A 363 -2.73 -40.62 -5.80
CA PRO A 363 -1.32 -40.92 -5.95
C PRO A 363 -0.48 -39.63 -5.88
N LEU A 364 0.66 -39.69 -5.23
CA LEU A 364 1.62 -38.61 -5.18
C LEU A 364 2.44 -38.53 -6.48
N ARG A 365 2.62 -37.31 -7.00
CA ARG A 365 3.46 -37.03 -8.18
C ARG A 365 4.94 -37.11 -7.86
N ASP A 366 5.32 -36.79 -6.63
CA ASP A 366 6.65 -36.85 -6.09
C ASP A 366 6.59 -37.67 -4.79
N THR A 367 7.41 -38.72 -4.71
CA THR A 367 7.41 -39.67 -3.59
C THR A 367 8.71 -39.60 -2.78
N SER A 368 9.62 -38.67 -3.13
CA SER A 368 10.90 -38.48 -2.44
C SER A 368 10.74 -37.48 -1.28
N PHE A 369 10.82 -38.03 -0.06
CA PHE A 369 10.74 -37.27 1.20
C PHE A 369 11.88 -37.66 2.15
N PRO A 370 13.16 -37.53 1.75
CA PRO A 370 14.30 -38.04 2.49
C PRO A 370 14.48 -37.49 3.90
N THR A 371 13.89 -36.33 4.19
CA THR A 371 13.96 -35.71 5.54
C THR A 371 12.74 -36.02 6.41
N VAL A 372 11.72 -36.72 5.89
CA VAL A 372 10.49 -37.02 6.63
C VAL A 372 10.56 -38.43 7.23
N ASP A 373 10.42 -38.53 8.54
CA ASP A 373 10.21 -39.81 9.23
C ASP A 373 8.74 -40.22 9.18
N PRO A 374 8.36 -41.31 8.52
CA PRO A 374 6.96 -41.77 8.48
C PRO A 374 6.33 -42.02 9.86
N ALA A 375 7.13 -42.34 10.89
CA ALA A 375 6.62 -42.51 12.25
C ALA A 375 6.35 -41.21 12.98
N ALA A 376 7.02 -40.11 12.56
CA ALA A 376 6.90 -38.80 13.14
C ALA A 376 6.98 -37.69 12.05
N PRO A 377 5.98 -37.60 11.12
CA PRO A 377 6.10 -36.80 9.91
C PRO A 377 6.29 -35.29 10.13
N ALA A 378 5.87 -34.77 11.27
CA ALA A 378 6.01 -33.36 11.66
C ALA A 378 7.34 -33.07 12.37
N ALA A 379 8.17 -34.09 12.68
CA ALA A 379 9.44 -33.91 13.39
C ALA A 379 10.49 -33.29 12.46
N LEU A 380 11.25 -32.34 12.99
CA LEU A 380 12.38 -31.74 12.29
C LEU A 380 13.63 -32.54 12.57
N ASN A 381 14.44 -32.81 11.55
CA ASN A 381 15.77 -33.37 11.72
C ASN A 381 16.77 -32.25 12.14
N PRO A 382 18.00 -32.61 12.58
CA PRO A 382 19.00 -31.63 13.02
C PRO A 382 19.39 -30.59 11.97
N ASP A 383 19.47 -30.97 10.69
CA ASP A 383 19.82 -30.06 9.60
C ASP A 383 18.70 -29.05 9.35
N GLU A 384 17.46 -29.50 9.35
CA GLU A 384 16.25 -28.63 9.26
C GLU A 384 16.18 -27.65 10.43
N GLN A 385 16.45 -28.11 11.66
CA GLN A 385 16.48 -27.27 12.85
C GLN A 385 17.57 -26.19 12.76
N LEU A 386 18.75 -26.55 12.24
CA LEU A 386 19.84 -25.60 12.00
C LEU A 386 19.44 -24.55 10.95
N VAL A 387 18.86 -24.99 9.82
CA VAL A 387 18.39 -24.09 8.76
C VAL A 387 17.37 -23.09 9.31
N LEU A 388 16.35 -23.57 10.02
CA LEU A 388 15.34 -22.69 10.64
C LEU A 388 15.94 -21.70 11.62
N THR A 389 16.85 -22.15 12.50
CA THR A 389 17.52 -21.27 13.46
C THR A 389 18.26 -20.14 12.74
N LYS A 390 18.97 -20.45 11.65
CA LYS A 390 19.72 -19.46 10.86
C LYS A 390 18.80 -18.52 10.08
N LEU A 391 17.71 -19.03 9.52
CA LEU A 391 16.72 -18.21 8.82
C LEU A 391 16.01 -17.25 9.77
N VAL A 392 15.52 -17.72 10.92
CA VAL A 392 14.90 -16.89 11.94
C VAL A 392 15.85 -15.77 12.39
N GLN A 393 17.12 -16.11 12.65
CA GLN A 393 18.14 -15.13 12.98
C GLN A 393 18.29 -14.09 11.87
N SER A 394 18.41 -14.51 10.60
CA SER A 394 18.60 -13.63 9.45
C SER A 394 17.43 -12.66 9.25
N PHE A 395 16.18 -13.17 9.29
CA PHE A 395 14.98 -12.31 9.16
C PHE A 395 14.85 -11.30 10.28
N ARG A 396 15.15 -11.70 11.51
CA ARG A 396 15.07 -10.81 12.69
C ARG A 396 16.17 -9.76 12.74
N GLN A 397 17.33 -10.02 12.15
CA GLN A 397 18.48 -9.11 12.13
C GLN A 397 18.53 -8.22 10.90
N SER A 398 17.65 -8.40 9.94
CA SER A 398 17.57 -7.56 8.75
C SER A 398 16.97 -6.19 9.10
N GLU A 399 17.79 -5.16 9.23
CA GLU A 399 17.35 -3.80 9.59
C GLU A 399 16.30 -3.28 8.60
N LYS A 400 16.54 -3.42 7.30
CA LYS A 400 15.60 -2.94 6.27
C LYS A 400 14.27 -3.69 6.35
N MET A 401 14.28 -5.00 6.61
CA MET A 401 13.05 -5.78 6.79
C MET A 401 12.27 -5.29 8.03
N GLN A 402 12.96 -5.05 9.14
CA GLN A 402 12.32 -4.55 10.35
C GLN A 402 11.72 -3.16 10.13
N GLN A 403 12.45 -2.23 9.49
CA GLN A 403 11.93 -0.88 9.16
C GLN A 403 10.66 -0.96 8.30
N HIS A 404 10.64 -1.81 7.26
CA HIS A 404 9.47 -2.00 6.41
C HIS A 404 8.28 -2.57 7.17
N VAL A 405 8.51 -3.55 8.04
CA VAL A 405 7.43 -4.18 8.81
C VAL A 405 6.92 -3.27 9.94
N GLU A 406 7.81 -2.53 10.59
CA GLU A 406 7.40 -1.48 11.55
C GLU A 406 6.52 -0.42 10.88
N PHE A 407 6.87 -0.01 9.67
CA PHE A 407 6.06 0.90 8.87
C PHE A 407 4.68 0.31 8.56
N LEU A 408 4.60 -0.98 8.17
CA LEU A 408 3.31 -1.66 7.96
C LEU A 408 2.46 -1.71 9.23
N TYR A 409 3.05 -1.89 10.40
CA TYR A 409 2.32 -1.85 11.67
C TYR A 409 1.92 -0.42 12.06
N ALA A 410 2.76 0.58 11.78
CA ALA A 410 2.51 1.97 12.14
C ALA A 410 1.44 2.62 11.25
N LYS A 411 1.41 2.28 9.95
CA LYS A 411 0.52 2.88 8.95
C LYS A 411 -0.59 1.94 8.49
N GLY A 412 -0.61 0.70 9.00
CA GLY A 412 -1.50 -0.33 8.50
C GLY A 412 -2.42 -0.93 9.55
N SER A 413 -3.49 -1.56 9.04
CA SER A 413 -4.52 -2.28 9.79
C SER A 413 -5.23 -3.29 8.91
N VAL A 414 -6.09 -4.13 9.50
CA VAL A 414 -6.94 -5.07 8.75
C VAL A 414 -8.00 -4.34 7.93
N TYR A 415 -8.52 -3.24 8.43
CA TYR A 415 -9.43 -2.34 7.72
C TYR A 415 -9.20 -0.89 8.14
N HIS A 416 -9.66 0.05 7.34
CA HIS A 416 -9.63 1.48 7.65
C HIS A 416 -10.91 2.15 7.19
N ILE A 417 -11.29 3.24 7.85
CA ILE A 417 -12.40 4.09 7.46
C ILE A 417 -11.83 5.49 7.24
N GLU A 418 -12.09 6.06 6.07
CA GLU A 418 -11.63 7.40 5.74
C GLU A 418 -12.65 8.09 4.83
N ASN A 419 -13.12 9.26 5.23
CA ASN A 419 -14.03 10.10 4.46
C ASN A 419 -15.24 9.32 3.90
N GLY A 420 -15.83 8.46 4.74
CA GLY A 420 -16.97 7.63 4.39
C GLY A 420 -16.65 6.40 3.54
N ASN A 421 -15.38 6.13 3.25
CA ASN A 421 -14.96 4.91 2.55
C ASN A 421 -14.49 3.86 3.55
N LEU A 422 -15.04 2.65 3.47
CA LEU A 422 -14.58 1.48 4.21
C LEU A 422 -13.58 0.69 3.35
N LEU A 423 -12.34 0.61 3.80
CA LEU A 423 -11.23 -0.01 3.10
C LEU A 423 -10.84 -1.32 3.78
N TYR A 424 -10.75 -2.42 3.02
CA TYR A 424 -10.16 -3.69 3.47
C TYR A 424 -9.72 -4.52 2.26
N HIS A 425 -8.70 -5.35 2.45
CA HIS A 425 -8.09 -6.06 1.34
C HIS A 425 -9.00 -7.16 0.76
N GLY A 426 -9.41 -8.14 1.56
CA GLY A 426 -10.05 -9.36 1.07
C GLY A 426 -11.58 -9.36 1.20
N ALA A 427 -12.10 -9.75 2.36
CA ALA A 427 -13.53 -9.96 2.57
C ALA A 427 -13.97 -9.67 4.01
N VAL A 428 -15.24 -9.37 4.20
CA VAL A 428 -15.92 -9.56 5.49
C VAL A 428 -16.57 -10.95 5.44
N PRO A 429 -16.04 -11.97 6.13
CA PRO A 429 -16.49 -13.35 5.98
C PRO A 429 -18.00 -13.53 6.17
N MET A 430 -18.64 -14.28 5.25
CA MET A 430 -20.10 -14.47 5.22
C MET A 430 -20.52 -15.93 5.18
N THR A 431 -21.75 -16.17 5.61
CA THR A 431 -22.45 -17.45 5.42
C THR A 431 -23.07 -17.54 4.02
N GLY A 432 -23.42 -18.73 3.58
CA GLY A 432 -24.17 -18.90 2.33
C GLY A 432 -25.55 -18.19 2.28
N ARG A 433 -26.01 -17.64 3.41
CA ARG A 433 -27.27 -16.85 3.50
C ARG A 433 -27.04 -15.33 3.47
N GLY A 434 -25.80 -14.88 3.27
CA GLY A 434 -25.45 -13.45 3.24
C GLY A 434 -25.46 -12.76 4.61
N THR A 435 -25.37 -13.50 5.71
CA THR A 435 -25.13 -12.97 7.05
C THR A 435 -23.65 -13.10 7.39
N PHE A 436 -23.14 -12.32 8.35
CA PHE A 436 -21.74 -12.42 8.79
C PHE A 436 -21.46 -13.81 9.35
N ALA A 437 -20.37 -14.43 8.89
CA ALA A 437 -19.89 -15.68 9.46
C ALA A 437 -19.31 -15.41 10.85
N THR A 438 -19.48 -16.42 11.72
CA THR A 438 -19.00 -16.34 13.10
C THR A 438 -17.90 -17.37 13.31
N GLU A 439 -16.78 -16.95 13.88
CA GLU A 439 -15.68 -17.82 14.24
C GLU A 439 -15.43 -17.78 15.75
N ARG A 440 -14.92 -18.89 16.29
CA ARG A 440 -14.62 -19.02 17.72
C ARG A 440 -13.12 -19.04 17.92
N PHE A 441 -12.62 -18.04 18.64
CA PHE A 441 -11.23 -17.98 19.09
C PHE A 441 -11.18 -17.79 20.61
N GLU A 442 -10.30 -18.55 21.27
CA GLU A 442 -10.11 -18.45 22.72
C GLU A 442 -11.45 -18.54 23.51
N GLY A 443 -12.37 -19.37 23.01
CA GLY A 443 -13.70 -19.59 23.63
C GLY A 443 -14.73 -18.49 23.35
N ARG A 444 -14.40 -17.39 22.66
CA ARG A 444 -15.31 -16.30 22.30
C ARG A 444 -15.70 -16.34 20.83
N LEU A 445 -16.89 -15.83 20.52
CA LEU A 445 -17.41 -15.74 19.15
C LEU A 445 -17.16 -14.33 18.61
N TYR A 446 -16.67 -14.26 17.36
CA TYR A 446 -16.41 -13.04 16.65
C TYR A 446 -17.05 -13.09 15.25
N SER A 447 -17.59 -11.96 14.79
CA SER A 447 -18.16 -11.81 13.43
C SER A 447 -18.07 -10.36 12.98
N GLY A 448 -18.18 -10.08 11.69
CA GLY A 448 -18.18 -8.74 11.13
C GLY A 448 -17.00 -7.90 11.58
N ARG A 449 -17.25 -6.67 12.03
CA ARG A 449 -16.22 -5.75 12.55
C ARG A 449 -15.43 -6.33 13.72
N ALA A 450 -16.12 -6.98 14.66
CA ALA A 450 -15.44 -7.55 15.83
C ALA A 450 -14.43 -8.65 15.47
N LEU A 451 -14.66 -9.40 14.38
CA LEU A 451 -13.69 -10.37 13.85
C LEU A 451 -12.45 -9.65 13.29
N MET A 452 -12.64 -8.57 12.53
CA MET A 452 -11.52 -7.81 11.98
C MET A 452 -10.69 -7.12 13.07
N ASP A 453 -11.34 -6.55 14.09
CA ASP A 453 -10.66 -5.96 15.25
C ASP A 453 -9.84 -7.02 16.02
N TYR A 454 -10.39 -8.24 16.18
CA TYR A 454 -9.66 -9.36 16.78
C TYR A 454 -8.44 -9.75 15.94
N CYS A 455 -8.60 -9.85 14.61
CA CYS A 455 -7.52 -10.18 13.70
C CYS A 455 -6.38 -9.16 13.78
N ASP A 456 -6.68 -7.87 13.79
CA ASP A 456 -5.69 -6.79 13.93
C ASP A 456 -4.93 -6.90 15.26
N ALA A 457 -5.66 -7.01 16.37
CA ALA A 457 -5.06 -7.12 17.69
C ALA A 457 -4.15 -8.35 17.83
N ARG A 458 -4.52 -9.49 17.22
CA ARG A 458 -3.72 -10.73 17.26
C ARG A 458 -2.46 -10.62 16.39
N ALA A 459 -2.57 -10.03 15.18
CA ALA A 459 -1.43 -9.77 14.32
C ALA A 459 -0.37 -8.90 15.03
N ARG A 460 -0.81 -7.83 15.71
CA ARG A 460 0.09 -6.95 16.48
C ARG A 460 0.76 -7.69 17.64
N ARG A 461 0.07 -8.59 18.35
CA ARG A 461 0.68 -9.42 19.40
C ARG A 461 1.84 -10.28 18.87
N GLY A 462 1.73 -10.80 17.65
CA GLY A 462 2.79 -11.60 17.00
C GLY A 462 4.12 -10.86 16.87
N TYR A 463 4.09 -9.55 16.77
CA TYR A 463 5.27 -8.71 16.65
C TYR A 463 5.69 -8.02 17.95
N TYR A 464 4.74 -7.39 18.66
CA TYR A 464 5.02 -6.53 19.82
C TYR A 464 5.03 -7.23 21.19
N ALA A 465 4.45 -8.42 21.30
CA ALA A 465 4.49 -9.13 22.58
C ALA A 465 5.92 -9.54 22.96
N PRO A 466 6.23 -9.67 24.27
CA PRO A 466 7.57 -10.02 24.73
C PRO A 466 8.12 -11.28 24.06
N GLU A 467 9.40 -11.26 23.74
CA GLU A 467 10.09 -12.39 23.12
C GLU A 467 9.98 -13.66 23.99
N GLY A 468 9.75 -14.82 23.36
CA GLY A 468 9.59 -16.10 24.05
C GLY A 468 8.26 -16.26 24.80
N SER A 469 7.37 -15.25 24.80
CA SER A 469 6.07 -15.37 25.44
C SER A 469 5.09 -16.22 24.63
N ALA A 470 4.16 -16.90 25.33
CA ALA A 470 3.08 -17.63 24.68
C ALA A 470 2.17 -16.71 23.83
N ALA A 471 2.01 -15.44 24.24
CA ALA A 471 1.25 -14.44 23.50
C ALA A 471 1.90 -14.12 22.15
N ARG A 472 3.25 -13.99 22.09
CA ARG A 472 3.98 -13.79 20.84
C ARG A 472 3.87 -14.99 19.92
N GLN A 473 4.11 -16.19 20.45
CA GLN A 473 3.98 -17.44 19.68
C GLN A 473 2.59 -17.59 19.06
N SER A 474 1.56 -17.40 19.88
CA SER A 474 0.17 -17.48 19.41
C SER A 474 -0.18 -16.41 18.37
N GLY A 475 0.36 -15.19 18.51
CA GLY A 475 0.21 -14.14 17.49
C GLY A 475 0.97 -14.45 16.20
N GLN A 476 2.17 -15.05 16.27
CA GLN A 476 2.93 -15.50 15.10
C GLN A 476 2.21 -16.62 14.35
N ASP A 477 1.65 -17.60 15.06
CA ASP A 477 0.83 -18.65 14.46
C ASP A 477 -0.44 -18.06 13.82
N PHE A 478 -1.00 -16.99 14.42
CA PHE A 478 -2.17 -16.30 13.88
C PHE A 478 -1.88 -15.49 12.61
N LEU A 479 -0.67 -14.93 12.44
CA LEU A 479 -0.25 -14.30 11.18
C LEU A 479 -0.24 -15.32 10.03
N TRP A 480 0.15 -16.56 10.30
CA TRP A 480 0.02 -17.63 9.31
C TRP A 480 -1.46 -18.02 9.07
N TYR A 481 -2.31 -18.03 10.12
CA TYR A 481 -3.76 -18.21 9.93
C TYR A 481 -4.35 -17.13 9.01
N LEU A 482 -3.96 -15.89 9.19
CA LEU A 482 -4.44 -14.78 8.33
C LEU A 482 -4.03 -14.97 6.86
N TRP A 483 -2.90 -15.62 6.60
CA TRP A 483 -2.45 -15.98 5.24
C TRP A 483 -3.39 -16.95 4.53
N CYS A 484 -3.88 -18.00 5.20
CA CYS A 484 -4.53 -19.13 4.54
C CYS A 484 -5.73 -19.74 5.29
N GLY A 485 -6.17 -19.14 6.40
CA GLY A 485 -7.27 -19.63 7.23
C GLY A 485 -8.64 -19.40 6.59
N LYS A 486 -9.58 -20.33 6.83
CA LYS A 486 -10.91 -20.36 6.19
C LYS A 486 -11.74 -19.09 6.35
N LEU A 487 -11.72 -18.48 7.53
CA LEU A 487 -12.48 -17.25 7.83
C LEU A 487 -11.54 -16.05 8.04
N SER A 488 -10.33 -16.14 7.48
CA SER A 488 -9.44 -14.98 7.40
C SER A 488 -10.05 -13.89 6.51
N PRO A 489 -10.24 -12.67 7.01
CA PRO A 489 -10.75 -11.56 6.22
C PRO A 489 -9.76 -11.14 5.10
N LEU A 490 -8.50 -11.55 5.20
CA LEU A 490 -7.47 -11.22 4.22
C LEU A 490 -7.40 -12.25 3.10
N PHE A 491 -7.74 -13.52 3.36
CA PHE A 491 -7.64 -14.62 2.39
C PHE A 491 -8.94 -14.85 1.62
N GLY A 492 -10.11 -14.77 2.27
CA GLY A 492 -11.42 -14.84 1.63
C GLY A 492 -11.70 -16.13 0.86
N ARG A 493 -11.14 -17.28 1.28
CA ARG A 493 -11.37 -18.60 0.68
C ARG A 493 -11.46 -19.68 1.76
N SER A 494 -12.06 -20.81 1.41
CA SER A 494 -12.25 -21.91 2.35
C SER A 494 -10.96 -22.67 2.68
N ALA A 495 -10.02 -22.74 1.76
CA ALA A 495 -8.72 -23.39 1.90
C ALA A 495 -7.76 -22.93 0.81
N MET A 496 -6.46 -22.96 1.12
CA MET A 496 -5.38 -22.75 0.16
C MET A 496 -4.80 -24.10 -0.25
N THR A 497 -4.83 -24.42 -1.54
CA THR A 497 -4.47 -25.74 -2.08
C THR A 497 -3.00 -25.83 -2.48
N THR A 498 -2.07 -25.57 -1.54
CA THR A 498 -0.62 -25.58 -1.83
C THR A 498 -0.08 -27.00 -2.02
N PHE A 499 -0.37 -27.90 -1.09
CA PHE A 499 0.10 -29.31 -1.17
C PHE A 499 -0.51 -30.02 -2.37
N GLU A 500 -1.81 -29.84 -2.59
CA GLU A 500 -2.55 -30.48 -3.67
C GLU A 500 -1.97 -30.11 -5.04
N ARG A 501 -1.68 -28.82 -5.27
CA ARG A 501 -1.10 -28.33 -6.53
C ARG A 501 0.29 -28.90 -6.80
N LEU A 502 1.09 -29.14 -5.77
CA LEU A 502 2.42 -29.67 -5.88
C LEU A 502 2.40 -31.20 -6.04
N TYR A 503 1.65 -31.92 -5.21
CA TYR A 503 1.79 -33.36 -5.07
C TYR A 503 0.68 -34.18 -5.74
N VAL A 504 -0.45 -33.61 -6.11
CA VAL A 504 -1.59 -34.31 -6.70
C VAL A 504 -1.84 -33.85 -8.13
N ALA A 505 -1.93 -34.81 -9.07
CA ALA A 505 -2.17 -34.49 -10.48
C ALA A 505 -3.63 -34.13 -10.78
N ASP A 506 -4.59 -34.62 -9.97
CA ASP A 506 -6.01 -34.36 -10.17
C ASP A 506 -6.35 -32.90 -9.83
N SER A 507 -6.63 -32.12 -10.87
CA SER A 507 -6.99 -30.70 -10.76
C SER A 507 -8.26 -30.40 -9.98
N SER A 508 -9.11 -31.41 -9.77
CA SER A 508 -10.32 -31.25 -8.92
C SER A 508 -9.96 -30.90 -7.47
N THR A 509 -8.79 -31.36 -7.00
CA THR A 509 -8.27 -31.07 -5.67
C THR A 509 -7.66 -29.65 -5.55
N HIS A 510 -7.43 -28.96 -6.66
CA HIS A 510 -6.83 -27.62 -6.71
C HIS A 510 -7.86 -26.49 -6.56
N THR A 511 -9.14 -26.81 -6.36
CA THR A 511 -10.20 -25.81 -6.28
C THR A 511 -10.20 -25.13 -4.92
N GLU A 512 -10.05 -23.83 -4.92
CA GLU A 512 -10.16 -22.97 -3.73
C GLU A 512 -11.51 -22.27 -3.76
N VAL A 513 -12.45 -22.75 -2.95
CA VAL A 513 -13.81 -22.20 -2.90
C VAL A 513 -13.76 -20.82 -2.24
N LYS A 514 -14.24 -19.81 -2.95
CA LYS A 514 -14.33 -18.44 -2.44
C LYS A 514 -15.31 -18.36 -1.27
N ASP A 515 -15.06 -17.45 -0.33
CA ASP A 515 -16.01 -17.10 0.71
C ASP A 515 -17.34 -16.63 0.06
N PRO A 516 -18.49 -16.94 0.64
CA PRO A 516 -19.78 -16.46 0.15
C PRO A 516 -19.88 -14.94 -0.01
N TYR A 517 -19.04 -14.16 0.67
CA TYR A 517 -18.89 -12.72 0.47
C TYR A 517 -18.79 -12.36 -1.02
N TYR A 518 -17.98 -13.08 -1.81
CA TYR A 518 -17.79 -12.82 -3.25
C TYR A 518 -19.01 -13.14 -4.14
N THR A 519 -20.07 -13.70 -3.57
CA THR A 519 -21.38 -13.80 -4.19
C THR A 519 -22.26 -12.64 -3.75
N TRP A 520 -22.26 -12.39 -2.44
CA TRP A 520 -23.16 -11.43 -1.80
C TRP A 520 -22.74 -9.96 -1.97
N TYR A 521 -21.47 -9.67 -2.24
CA TYR A 521 -21.00 -8.29 -2.48
C TYR A 521 -21.62 -7.64 -3.73
N ASN A 522 -22.30 -8.43 -4.61
CA ASN A 522 -23.07 -7.90 -5.73
C ASN A 522 -24.46 -7.36 -5.30
N ASP A 523 -24.92 -7.70 -4.10
CA ASP A 523 -26.20 -7.27 -3.56
C ASP A 523 -26.04 -5.96 -2.79
N GLU A 524 -26.75 -4.92 -3.21
CA GLU A 524 -26.68 -3.60 -2.59
C GLU A 524 -27.12 -3.63 -1.11
N ALA A 525 -28.12 -4.41 -0.74
CA ALA A 525 -28.59 -4.50 0.63
C ALA A 525 -27.54 -5.14 1.54
N VAL A 526 -26.74 -6.08 1.02
CA VAL A 526 -25.61 -6.67 1.75
C VAL A 526 -24.50 -5.66 1.92
N CYS A 527 -24.13 -4.91 0.89
CA CYS A 527 -23.12 -3.83 0.99
C CYS A 527 -23.54 -2.76 2.02
N ARG A 528 -24.81 -2.35 2.02
CA ARG A 528 -25.36 -1.42 3.03
C ARG A 528 -25.30 -2.00 4.45
N ARG A 529 -25.51 -3.31 4.61
CA ARG A 529 -25.36 -4.00 5.91
C ARG A 529 -23.92 -4.02 6.38
N ILE A 530 -22.95 -4.25 5.48
CA ILE A 530 -21.54 -4.18 5.81
C ILE A 530 -21.19 -2.77 6.27
N LEU A 531 -21.58 -1.72 5.53
CA LEU A 531 -21.33 -0.34 5.93
C LEU A 531 -21.93 -0.04 7.33
N ALA A 532 -23.16 -0.47 7.59
CA ALA A 532 -23.81 -0.28 8.89
C ALA A 532 -23.09 -1.00 10.04
N GLU A 533 -22.53 -2.20 9.80
CA GLU A 533 -21.71 -2.94 10.78
C GLU A 533 -20.48 -2.16 11.21
N PHE A 534 -19.90 -1.37 10.31
CA PHE A 534 -18.76 -0.50 10.59
C PHE A 534 -19.16 0.92 11.02
N GLY A 535 -20.44 1.17 11.22
CA GLY A 535 -20.96 2.46 11.70
C GLY A 535 -21.13 3.53 10.60
N LEU A 536 -21.12 3.10 9.33
CA LEU A 536 -21.23 4.01 8.19
C LEU A 536 -22.64 4.05 7.61
N PRO A 537 -23.08 5.22 7.10
CA PRO A 537 -24.31 5.34 6.32
C PRO A 537 -24.30 4.40 5.10
N GLY A 538 -25.47 3.87 4.74
CA GLY A 538 -25.58 2.98 3.57
C GLY A 538 -25.40 3.67 2.20
N SER A 539 -25.21 4.99 2.17
CA SER A 539 -24.82 5.76 0.98
C SER A 539 -23.31 5.74 0.71
N ASN A 540 -22.51 5.36 1.69
CA ASN A 540 -21.06 5.34 1.62
C ASN A 540 -20.53 4.18 0.76
N HIS A 541 -19.21 4.07 0.62
CA HIS A 541 -18.57 3.12 -0.27
C HIS A 541 -17.69 2.12 0.47
N ILE A 542 -17.55 0.95 -0.13
CA ILE A 542 -16.58 -0.08 0.23
C ILE A 542 -15.55 -0.13 -0.90
N VAL A 543 -14.27 -0.15 -0.55
CA VAL A 543 -13.15 -0.32 -1.50
C VAL A 543 -12.35 -1.54 -1.08
N ASN A 544 -12.22 -2.54 -1.96
CA ASN A 544 -11.42 -3.73 -1.69
C ASN A 544 -10.60 -4.21 -2.89
N GLY A 545 -9.66 -5.14 -2.63
CA GLY A 545 -8.77 -5.76 -3.59
C GLY A 545 -8.89 -7.28 -3.65
N HIS A 546 -7.72 -7.97 -3.68
CA HIS A 546 -7.50 -9.41 -3.52
C HIS A 546 -7.98 -10.32 -4.65
N VAL A 547 -9.13 -10.07 -5.26
CA VAL A 547 -9.65 -10.90 -6.35
C VAL A 547 -9.70 -10.09 -7.63
N PRO A 548 -8.75 -10.33 -8.55
CA PRO A 548 -8.65 -9.54 -9.78
C PRO A 548 -9.94 -9.56 -10.61
N VAL A 549 -10.39 -8.38 -11.00
CA VAL A 549 -11.52 -8.20 -11.92
C VAL A 549 -11.10 -8.66 -13.31
N ARG A 550 -11.90 -9.54 -13.91
CA ARG A 550 -11.67 -10.05 -15.26
C ARG A 550 -12.37 -9.19 -16.30
N GLU A 551 -11.86 -7.98 -16.52
CA GLU A 551 -12.46 -7.02 -17.45
C GLU A 551 -12.56 -7.60 -18.87
N LYS A 552 -11.56 -8.39 -19.29
CA LYS A 552 -11.58 -9.14 -20.55
C LYS A 552 -12.83 -10.03 -20.72
N ASN A 553 -13.42 -10.48 -19.62
CA ASN A 553 -14.64 -11.31 -19.59
C ASN A 553 -15.90 -10.46 -19.35
N GLY A 554 -15.82 -9.14 -19.36
CA GLY A 554 -16.93 -8.22 -19.11
C GLY A 554 -17.30 -8.08 -17.63
N GLU A 555 -16.42 -8.48 -16.70
CA GLU A 555 -16.66 -8.30 -15.27
C GLU A 555 -16.47 -6.82 -14.90
N SER A 556 -17.46 -6.24 -14.21
CA SER A 556 -17.39 -4.86 -13.71
C SER A 556 -16.69 -4.79 -12.36
N PRO A 557 -15.78 -3.82 -12.14
CA PRO A 557 -15.21 -3.52 -10.82
C PRO A 557 -16.25 -2.91 -9.86
N ILE A 558 -17.37 -2.41 -10.36
CA ILE A 558 -18.42 -1.77 -9.57
C ILE A 558 -19.45 -2.83 -9.20
N LYS A 559 -19.68 -3.00 -7.91
CA LYS A 559 -20.56 -4.02 -7.32
C LYS A 559 -21.61 -3.37 -6.42
N GLY A 560 -22.59 -4.16 -5.96
CA GLY A 560 -23.56 -3.74 -4.95
C GLY A 560 -24.27 -2.43 -5.27
N GLY A 561 -24.74 -2.24 -6.51
CA GLY A 561 -25.44 -1.01 -6.92
C GLY A 561 -24.56 0.26 -6.84
N GLY A 562 -23.23 0.13 -6.94
CA GLY A 562 -22.29 1.23 -6.80
C GLY A 562 -21.73 1.42 -5.39
N ARG A 563 -22.17 0.62 -4.41
CA ARG A 563 -21.70 0.72 -3.01
C ARG A 563 -20.35 0.04 -2.76
N LEU A 564 -19.86 -0.79 -3.69
CA LEU A 564 -18.58 -1.45 -3.58
C LEU A 564 -17.79 -1.31 -4.87
N VAL A 565 -16.50 -0.95 -4.74
CA VAL A 565 -15.54 -0.82 -5.84
C VAL A 565 -14.39 -1.78 -5.58
N VAL A 566 -14.19 -2.76 -6.49
CA VAL A 566 -13.03 -3.65 -6.48
C VAL A 566 -11.91 -2.97 -7.25
N ILE A 567 -10.78 -2.70 -6.62
CA ILE A 567 -9.65 -2.01 -7.25
C ILE A 567 -8.49 -2.93 -7.62
N ASP A 568 -8.63 -4.25 -7.42
CA ASP A 568 -7.67 -5.23 -7.96
C ASP A 568 -7.96 -5.45 -9.45
N GLY A 569 -7.13 -4.87 -10.29
CA GLY A 569 -7.16 -5.04 -11.75
C GLY A 569 -6.09 -6.01 -12.26
N GLY A 570 -5.37 -6.71 -11.36
CA GLY A 570 -4.26 -7.57 -11.71
C GLY A 570 -2.99 -6.79 -12.06
N PHE A 571 -2.53 -5.97 -11.14
CA PHE A 571 -1.33 -5.13 -11.29
C PHE A 571 -0.08 -5.94 -11.64
N CYS A 572 0.04 -7.15 -11.08
CA CYS A 572 1.12 -8.07 -11.40
C CYS A 572 1.03 -8.57 -12.85
N ARG A 573 2.16 -8.51 -13.58
CA ARG A 573 2.28 -8.94 -14.99
C ARG A 573 1.72 -10.34 -15.26
N ALA A 574 1.84 -11.25 -14.29
CA ALA A 574 1.31 -12.62 -14.40
C ALA A 574 -0.23 -12.69 -14.58
N TYR A 575 -0.94 -11.61 -14.26
CA TYR A 575 -2.40 -11.55 -14.40
C TYR A 575 -2.89 -10.83 -15.66
N HIS A 576 -2.06 -10.03 -16.34
CA HIS A 576 -2.46 -9.21 -17.48
C HIS A 576 -3.18 -10.00 -18.59
N GLU A 577 -2.74 -11.23 -18.88
CA GLU A 577 -3.41 -12.10 -19.85
C GLU A 577 -4.84 -12.48 -19.43
N LYS A 578 -5.10 -12.58 -18.14
CA LYS A 578 -6.39 -12.99 -17.57
C LYS A 578 -7.32 -11.82 -17.34
N THR A 579 -6.82 -10.68 -16.92
CA THR A 579 -7.59 -9.48 -16.60
C THR A 579 -7.83 -8.62 -17.83
N GLY A 580 -6.86 -8.54 -18.74
CA GLY A 580 -6.87 -7.67 -19.92
C GLY A 580 -6.41 -6.23 -19.64
N ILE A 581 -6.06 -5.92 -18.39
CA ILE A 581 -5.60 -4.61 -17.90
C ILE A 581 -4.43 -4.79 -16.93
N ALA A 582 -3.83 -3.69 -16.51
CA ALA A 582 -2.71 -3.66 -15.58
C ALA A 582 -3.01 -2.92 -14.26
N GLY A 583 -4.23 -2.95 -13.80
CA GLY A 583 -4.62 -2.41 -12.52
C GLY A 583 -5.61 -1.26 -12.58
N TYR A 584 -6.09 -0.88 -11.39
CA TYR A 584 -6.95 0.28 -11.20
C TYR A 584 -6.34 1.26 -10.22
N THR A 585 -6.68 2.55 -10.38
CA THR A 585 -6.60 3.54 -9.31
C THR A 585 -7.96 4.18 -9.12
N LEU A 586 -8.51 4.13 -7.92
CA LEU A 586 -9.66 4.94 -7.57
C LEU A 586 -9.15 6.32 -7.13
N VAL A 587 -9.72 7.39 -7.69
CA VAL A 587 -9.36 8.78 -7.39
C VAL A 587 -10.58 9.49 -6.82
N TYR A 588 -10.50 9.93 -5.57
CA TYR A 588 -11.55 10.67 -4.89
C TYR A 588 -11.13 12.11 -4.64
N SER A 589 -11.64 13.01 -5.46
CA SER A 589 -11.40 14.45 -5.39
C SER A 589 -12.53 15.17 -4.65
N SER A 590 -12.43 16.49 -4.52
CA SER A 590 -13.51 17.32 -3.94
C SER A 590 -14.80 17.40 -4.78
N ARG A 591 -14.82 16.84 -6.01
CA ARG A 591 -15.98 16.89 -6.91
C ARG A 591 -16.41 15.54 -7.44
N THR A 592 -15.50 14.59 -7.55
CA THR A 592 -15.77 13.32 -8.23
C THR A 592 -15.04 12.17 -7.57
N MET A 593 -15.73 11.03 -7.57
CA MET A 593 -15.07 9.74 -7.40
C MET A 593 -14.97 9.10 -8.79
N SER A 594 -13.75 8.71 -9.20
CA SER A 594 -13.50 8.13 -10.53
C SER A 594 -12.53 6.97 -10.47
N LEU A 595 -12.82 5.92 -11.23
CA LEU A 595 -11.94 4.77 -11.40
C LEU A 595 -11.11 4.95 -12.66
N ARG A 596 -9.80 4.79 -12.55
CA ARG A 596 -8.87 4.81 -13.66
C ARG A 596 -8.38 3.40 -13.94
N THR A 597 -8.60 2.93 -15.15
CA THR A 597 -8.15 1.62 -15.65
C THR A 597 -6.83 1.81 -16.38
N HIS A 598 -5.78 1.16 -15.91
CA HIS A 598 -4.43 1.26 -16.48
C HIS A 598 -4.16 0.15 -17.49
N GLN A 599 -3.54 0.51 -18.62
CA GLN A 599 -2.99 -0.44 -19.58
C GLN A 599 -1.57 -0.88 -19.14
N PRO A 600 -1.08 -2.04 -19.60
CA PRO A 600 0.24 -2.52 -19.25
C PRO A 600 1.35 -1.51 -19.51
N PHE A 601 2.19 -1.29 -18.50
CA PHE A 601 3.38 -0.44 -18.58
C PHE A 601 4.57 -1.26 -19.06
N GLU A 602 5.30 -0.78 -20.07
CA GLU A 602 6.44 -1.51 -20.62
C GLU A 602 7.69 -1.32 -19.76
N SER A 603 8.19 -0.09 -19.66
CA SER A 603 9.31 0.27 -18.81
C SER A 603 9.43 1.79 -18.61
N ALA A 604 10.08 2.21 -17.52
CA ALA A 604 10.42 3.61 -17.26
C ALA A 604 11.36 4.19 -18.33
N GLU A 605 12.35 3.39 -18.80
CA GLU A 605 13.28 3.80 -19.85
C GLU A 605 12.56 4.19 -21.15
N LYS A 606 11.61 3.34 -21.59
CA LYS A 606 10.83 3.60 -22.79
C LYS A 606 9.92 4.82 -22.63
N ALA A 607 9.26 4.95 -21.46
CA ALA A 607 8.42 6.10 -21.15
C ALA A 607 9.20 7.41 -21.24
N VAL A 608 10.40 7.46 -20.65
CA VAL A 608 11.28 8.64 -20.70
C VAL A 608 11.74 8.96 -22.13
N LYS A 609 12.12 7.93 -22.91
CA LYS A 609 12.65 8.10 -24.27
C LYS A 609 11.59 8.57 -25.26
N GLU A 610 10.41 7.99 -25.21
CA GLU A 610 9.36 8.15 -26.21
C GLU A 610 8.21 9.07 -25.75
N ASN A 611 8.29 9.64 -24.54
CA ASN A 611 7.23 10.44 -23.88
C ASN A 611 5.91 9.67 -23.76
N LEU A 612 6.01 8.37 -23.44
CA LEU A 612 4.84 7.53 -23.26
C LEU A 612 4.29 7.68 -21.85
N ASP A 613 2.97 7.72 -21.78
CA ASP A 613 2.22 7.63 -20.54
C ASP A 613 1.48 6.28 -20.48
N ILE A 614 1.09 5.85 -19.29
CA ILE A 614 0.15 4.74 -19.18
C ILE A 614 -1.19 5.24 -19.69
N ILE A 615 -1.71 4.58 -20.74
CA ILE A 615 -3.05 4.86 -21.22
C ILE A 615 -4.03 4.47 -20.11
N SER A 616 -4.72 5.48 -19.57
CA SER A 616 -5.70 5.29 -18.51
C SER A 616 -7.08 5.73 -19.00
N GLN A 617 -8.06 4.83 -18.86
CA GLN A 617 -9.45 5.18 -19.11
C GLN A 617 -10.07 5.66 -17.79
N LYS A 618 -10.70 6.83 -17.82
CA LYS A 618 -11.38 7.41 -16.66
C LYS A 618 -12.88 7.09 -16.72
N ASN A 619 -13.37 6.42 -15.70
CA ASN A 619 -14.79 6.19 -15.47
C ASN A 619 -15.23 6.94 -14.20
N ILE A 620 -16.15 7.92 -14.37
CA ILE A 620 -16.69 8.67 -13.23
C ILE A 620 -17.76 7.81 -12.57
N LEU A 621 -17.56 7.45 -11.31
CA LEU A 621 -18.49 6.67 -10.51
C LEU A 621 -19.55 7.55 -9.86
N GLU A 622 -19.13 8.69 -9.32
CA GLU A 622 -19.98 9.64 -8.63
C GLU A 622 -19.51 11.08 -8.89
N THR A 623 -20.46 11.98 -8.99
CA THR A 623 -20.20 13.42 -9.06
C THR A 623 -20.96 14.08 -7.95
N GLU A 624 -20.25 14.83 -7.11
CA GLU A 624 -20.82 15.55 -5.98
C GLU A 624 -21.63 16.77 -6.45
N ASN A 625 -22.84 16.94 -5.93
CA ASN A 625 -23.68 18.06 -6.21
C ASN A 625 -23.06 19.40 -5.76
N HIS A 626 -22.35 19.36 -4.64
CA HIS A 626 -21.56 20.45 -4.09
C HIS A 626 -20.11 20.02 -3.94
N ARG A 627 -19.20 20.97 -4.04
CA ARG A 627 -17.80 20.70 -3.82
C ARG A 627 -17.59 20.33 -2.36
N ILE A 628 -17.03 19.15 -2.10
CA ILE A 628 -16.65 18.71 -0.75
C ILE A 628 -15.53 19.62 -0.25
N LEU A 629 -15.70 20.16 0.95
CA LEU A 629 -14.72 20.99 1.64
C LEU A 629 -13.99 20.15 2.71
N VAL A 630 -12.91 20.70 3.26
CA VAL A 630 -12.20 20.08 4.38
C VAL A 630 -13.14 19.86 5.57
N GLU A 631 -14.07 20.81 5.82
CA GLU A 631 -15.05 20.65 6.91
C GLU A 631 -15.99 19.44 6.79
N ASP A 632 -16.14 18.87 5.60
CA ASP A 632 -16.99 17.70 5.34
C ASP A 632 -16.21 16.37 5.49
N THR A 633 -14.92 16.41 5.86
CA THR A 633 -14.02 15.26 5.97
C THR A 633 -13.75 14.88 7.42
N ASP A 634 -13.17 13.69 7.63
CA ASP A 634 -12.73 13.23 8.95
C ASP A 634 -11.64 14.15 9.53
N GLU A 635 -10.73 14.67 8.69
CA GLU A 635 -9.77 15.71 9.07
C GLU A 635 -10.49 16.98 9.55
N GLY A 636 -11.55 17.37 8.83
CA GLY A 636 -12.37 18.53 9.21
C GLY A 636 -13.06 18.36 10.56
N GLU A 637 -13.42 17.13 10.96
CA GLU A 637 -13.95 16.86 12.29
C GLU A 637 -12.90 17.14 13.37
N VAL A 638 -11.67 16.62 13.20
CA VAL A 638 -10.53 16.87 14.09
C VAL A 638 -10.22 18.38 14.19
N LEU A 639 -10.24 19.08 13.05
CA LEU A 639 -10.00 20.53 13.04
C LEU A 639 -11.10 21.33 13.75
N ARG A 640 -12.36 20.92 13.64
CA ARG A 640 -13.46 21.54 14.39
C ARG A 640 -13.33 21.33 15.91
N GLU A 641 -12.92 20.12 16.34
CA GLU A 641 -12.62 19.85 17.75
C GLU A 641 -11.48 20.74 18.25
N ARG A 642 -10.41 20.88 17.46
CA ARG A 642 -9.29 21.80 17.78
C ARG A 642 -9.76 23.25 17.92
N VAL A 643 -10.61 23.73 17.01
CA VAL A 643 -11.19 25.09 17.11
C VAL A 643 -12.03 25.22 18.39
N HIS A 644 -12.79 24.21 18.77
CA HIS A 644 -13.57 24.20 20.00
C HIS A 644 -12.66 24.31 21.23
N ASP A 645 -11.60 23.48 21.32
CA ASP A 645 -10.63 23.49 22.41
C ASP A 645 -9.91 24.85 22.54
N LEU A 646 -9.51 25.43 21.41
CA LEU A 646 -8.87 26.76 21.40
C LEU A 646 -9.83 27.86 21.87
N LYS A 647 -11.13 27.78 21.54
CA LYS A 647 -12.14 28.71 22.07
C LYS A 647 -12.29 28.55 23.59
N GLN A 648 -12.30 27.32 24.09
CA GLN A 648 -12.28 27.07 25.55
C GLN A 648 -11.01 27.65 26.21
N LEU A 649 -9.84 27.53 25.55
CA LEU A 649 -8.59 28.10 26.03
C LEU A 649 -8.66 29.64 26.12
N VAL A 650 -9.19 30.30 25.07
CA VAL A 650 -9.39 31.76 25.06
C VAL A 650 -10.31 32.17 26.21
N THR A 651 -11.39 31.44 26.44
CA THR A 651 -12.32 31.72 27.57
C THR A 651 -11.61 31.49 28.93
N ALA A 652 -10.78 30.48 29.07
CA ALA A 652 -10.00 30.23 30.30
C ALA A 652 -9.00 31.35 30.59
N TYR A 653 -8.39 31.94 29.56
CA TYR A 653 -7.56 33.14 29.70
C TYR A 653 -8.39 34.36 30.16
N GLN A 654 -9.57 34.59 29.53
CA GLN A 654 -10.44 35.69 29.89
C GLN A 654 -10.98 35.60 31.32
N LEU A 655 -11.20 34.37 31.80
CA LEU A 655 -11.64 34.13 33.17
C LEU A 655 -10.50 34.17 34.20
N GLY A 656 -9.24 34.29 33.75
CA GLY A 656 -8.05 34.26 34.59
C GLY A 656 -7.74 32.89 35.19
N TRP A 657 -8.31 31.81 34.63
CA TRP A 657 -8.06 30.43 35.11
C TRP A 657 -6.71 29.89 34.61
N ILE A 658 -6.26 30.40 33.49
CA ILE A 658 -4.93 30.18 32.93
C ILE A 658 -4.28 31.55 32.74
N THR A 659 -2.99 31.69 33.14
CA THR A 659 -2.26 32.94 32.98
C THR A 659 -1.63 32.98 31.58
N GLU A 660 -1.87 34.06 30.84
CA GLU A 660 -1.19 34.31 29.57
C GLU A 660 0.30 34.58 29.78
N ALA A 661 1.14 33.99 28.91
CA ALA A 661 2.50 34.46 28.80
C ALA A 661 2.48 35.89 28.23
N ARG A 662 3.26 36.80 28.80
CA ARG A 662 3.41 38.16 28.24
C ARG A 662 4.03 38.04 26.84
N CYS A 663 3.22 38.19 25.83
CA CYS A 663 3.69 38.40 24.48
C CYS A 663 4.30 39.82 24.43
N GLU A 664 5.60 39.94 24.30
CA GLU A 664 6.21 41.19 23.87
C GLU A 664 5.94 41.25 22.35
N ASP A 665 4.74 41.73 21.97
CA ASP A 665 4.50 42.22 20.63
C ASP A 665 5.33 43.51 20.48
N HIS A 666 6.63 43.35 20.22
CA HIS A 666 7.46 44.43 19.72
C HIS A 666 7.04 44.75 18.28
N ILE A 667 5.88 45.36 18.13
CA ILE A 667 5.65 46.23 17.00
C ILE A 667 6.43 47.52 17.32
N TRP A 668 7.71 47.59 16.90
CA TRP A 668 8.61 48.78 16.77
C TRP A 668 8.90 49.60 17.93
#